data_f2fc79e6ce5d602c25cd59b422a01f34
#
_entry.id   f2fc79e6ce5d602c25cd59b422a01f34
#
_cell.length_a   1.000
_cell.length_b   1.000
_cell.length_c   1.000
_cell.angle_alpha   90.00
_cell.angle_beta   90.00
_cell.angle_gamma   90.00
#
_symmetry.space_group_name_H-M   'P 1'
#
loop_
_entity.id
_entity.type
_entity.pdbx_description
1 polymer ?
#
loop_
_entity_poly.entity_id
_entity_poly.type
_entity_poly.pdbx_seq_one_letter_code
_entity_poly.pdbx_strand_id
1 'polypeptide(L)'
;MKKWFNTNYHYMVPEIDDTTELKLVGESIFKSFDEAKEHGIITRPTILGPFTLLKLATYHGSKQAADFYEAAIIAYAQIFDRLAASGCQWLQIDEPALVLDLSPAEVRQFKELYQQLLAKKGNLNLLVQTYFGDVRDAYQELIALPFDGIGLDFVEGRKTLSLLEEYGFPKETLLFAGIVNGKNIWKNNYQETLSLLEKIQTFGNIVLNTSCSLLHVPFTLANESALEKTVTSHFAFAVEKLTELNELKKIVADKQTNHELLSVNAALFAQERFSKNEYVAQQIEALTEKDFIRLPALAERATIQEERLKLPILPTTTIGSFPQTKEVKQNRAKFKKGEITEAEYTAFNQEKIAECVAFQEDIGLDVLVHGEFERNDMVEYFGESLDGYLFTEKAWVQSYGTRCVKPPIIWGDVSRSKPITVAYSKYAQTLTDKPMKGMLTGPVTILNWSFPREDLSLRESTLQLALAIQEEVLDLEANGIEIIQIDEAALREKLPLRQTDWHSEYLAWAIPAFRLVHSKVQPTTQIHTHMCYSEFADIIQDIDKMDADVISFEASRSNLDILDALKAIDFQTQVGPGVYDIHSPRVPSVEEIETTIDNILRKLPIEKVWVNPDCGLKTRGVPETKASLENLVLAAKKVRGGV
;
A
#
# COMPACT_ATOMS: atom_id res chain seq x y z
N MET A 1 3.33 -1.61 14.91
CA MET A 1 3.80 -2.22 13.64
C MET A 1 3.81 -1.16 12.55
N LYS A 2 4.78 -1.20 11.63
CA LYS A 2 4.87 -0.31 10.45
C LYS A 2 5.04 -1.17 9.19
N LYS A 3 4.72 -0.62 8.02
CA LYS A 3 4.99 -1.29 6.74
C LYS A 3 6.48 -1.53 6.55
N TRP A 4 6.80 -2.70 6.00
CA TRP A 4 8.15 -3.01 5.54
C TRP A 4 8.36 -2.35 4.18
N PHE A 5 8.89 -1.13 4.21
CA PHE A 5 9.09 -0.28 3.05
C PHE A 5 7.80 -0.09 2.24
N ASN A 6 7.83 -0.30 0.94
CA ASN A 6 6.70 -0.18 0.02
C ASN A 6 5.98 -1.53 -0.25
N THR A 7 5.97 -2.46 0.72
CA THR A 7 5.34 -3.79 0.61
C THR A 7 4.03 -3.90 1.40
N ASN A 8 3.32 -5.00 1.27
CA ASN A 8 2.15 -5.32 2.10
C ASN A 8 2.52 -5.83 3.51
N TYR A 9 3.75 -6.31 3.68
CA TYR A 9 4.22 -6.84 4.95
C TYR A 9 4.39 -5.72 6.00
N HIS A 10 4.01 -6.01 7.25
CA HIS A 10 4.21 -5.11 8.38
C HIS A 10 5.11 -5.79 9.43
N TYR A 11 6.12 -5.09 9.87
CA TYR A 11 7.05 -5.56 10.87
C TYR A 11 6.81 -4.94 12.25
N MET A 12 7.29 -5.63 13.30
CA MET A 12 7.33 -5.07 14.65
C MET A 12 8.45 -4.05 14.73
N VAL A 13 8.11 -2.80 14.98
CA VAL A 13 9.10 -1.72 15.15
C VAL A 13 9.84 -1.93 16.47
N PRO A 14 11.17 -1.99 16.47
CA PRO A 14 11.93 -1.95 17.72
C PRO A 14 11.70 -0.60 18.43
N GLU A 15 11.31 -0.66 19.68
CA GLU A 15 11.20 0.52 20.54
C GLU A 15 12.37 0.51 21.52
N ILE A 16 13.18 1.55 21.47
CA ILE A 16 14.45 1.65 22.19
C ILE A 16 14.39 2.87 23.10
N ASP A 17 14.77 2.70 24.35
CA ASP A 17 14.91 3.76 25.35
C ASP A 17 16.34 3.80 25.92
N ASP A 18 16.59 4.74 26.84
CA ASP A 18 17.91 4.93 27.45
C ASP A 18 18.37 3.74 28.33
N THR A 19 17.44 2.83 28.67
CA THR A 19 17.71 1.63 29.49
C THR A 19 17.87 0.37 28.64
N THR A 20 17.58 0.43 27.34
CA THR A 20 17.64 -0.71 26.43
C THR A 20 19.07 -1.21 26.27
N GLU A 21 19.28 -2.50 26.47
CA GLU A 21 20.53 -3.21 26.19
C GLU A 21 20.40 -4.02 24.91
N LEU A 22 21.25 -3.73 23.92
CA LEU A 22 21.32 -4.51 22.68
C LEU A 22 22.29 -5.69 22.90
N LYS A 23 21.76 -6.92 22.84
CA LYS A 23 22.54 -8.15 23.01
C LYS A 23 21.94 -9.30 22.21
N LEU A 24 22.76 -10.27 21.85
CA LEU A 24 22.29 -11.49 21.21
C LEU A 24 21.42 -12.29 22.17
N VAL A 25 20.18 -12.57 21.74
CA VAL A 25 19.24 -13.45 22.43
C VAL A 25 18.60 -14.42 21.44
N GLY A 26 18.24 -15.61 21.90
CA GLY A 26 17.58 -16.62 21.07
C GLY A 26 18.54 -17.51 20.29
N GLU A 27 18.00 -18.60 19.76
CA GLU A 27 18.73 -19.69 19.14
C GLU A 27 18.23 -20.06 17.74
N SER A 28 17.17 -19.40 17.26
CA SER A 28 16.42 -19.86 16.08
C SER A 28 17.28 -19.96 14.83
N ILE A 29 18.11 -18.94 14.53
CA ILE A 29 18.96 -18.94 13.34
C ILE A 29 19.98 -20.07 13.35
N PHE A 30 20.58 -20.35 14.53
CA PHE A 30 21.58 -21.39 14.68
C PHE A 30 20.95 -22.77 14.55
N LYS A 31 19.82 -23.01 15.24
CA LYS A 31 19.07 -24.27 15.15
C LYS A 31 18.59 -24.54 13.73
N SER A 32 18.05 -23.55 13.02
CA SER A 32 17.60 -23.73 11.64
C SER A 32 18.75 -24.02 10.68
N PHE A 33 19.93 -23.44 10.91
CA PHE A 33 21.12 -23.74 10.13
C PHE A 33 21.60 -25.18 10.38
N ASP A 34 21.69 -25.60 11.65
CA ASP A 34 22.13 -26.94 12.03
C ASP A 34 21.14 -28.02 11.54
N GLU A 35 19.83 -27.79 11.68
CA GLU A 35 18.79 -28.68 11.15
C GLU A 35 18.92 -28.87 9.62
N ALA A 36 19.06 -27.79 8.84
CA ALA A 36 19.28 -27.91 7.40
C ALA A 36 20.56 -28.70 7.07
N LYS A 37 21.63 -28.48 7.82
CA LYS A 37 22.91 -29.18 7.68
C LYS A 37 22.78 -30.68 7.99
N GLU A 38 22.01 -31.07 9.02
CA GLU A 38 21.72 -32.47 9.35
C GLU A 38 20.99 -33.18 8.17
N HIS A 39 20.18 -32.45 7.40
CA HIS A 39 19.56 -32.96 6.18
C HIS A 39 20.45 -32.85 4.94
N GLY A 40 21.73 -32.53 5.08
CA GLY A 40 22.68 -32.37 3.96
C GLY A 40 22.48 -31.13 3.11
N ILE A 41 21.74 -30.14 3.60
CA ILE A 41 21.45 -28.88 2.90
C ILE A 41 22.38 -27.79 3.44
N ILE A 42 23.20 -27.22 2.56
CA ILE A 42 24.05 -26.07 2.88
C ILE A 42 23.23 -24.81 2.63
N THR A 43 22.86 -24.12 3.69
CA THR A 43 22.09 -22.88 3.62
C THR A 43 22.98 -21.64 3.77
N ARG A 44 22.47 -20.52 3.32
CA ARG A 44 22.98 -19.17 3.61
C ARG A 44 21.98 -18.49 4.54
N PRO A 45 22.23 -18.48 5.87
CA PRO A 45 21.39 -17.77 6.81
C PRO A 45 21.26 -16.30 6.44
N THR A 46 20.10 -15.71 6.74
CA THR A 46 19.82 -14.29 6.48
C THR A 46 19.43 -13.61 7.77
N ILE A 47 20.02 -12.47 8.05
CA ILE A 47 19.69 -11.61 9.19
C ILE A 47 19.49 -10.18 8.73
N LEU A 48 18.68 -9.42 9.46
CA LEU A 48 18.57 -7.98 9.27
C LEU A 48 19.89 -7.31 9.67
N GLY A 49 20.36 -6.34 8.89
CA GLY A 49 21.58 -5.63 9.19
C GLY A 49 21.41 -4.60 10.32
N PRO A 50 22.50 -4.33 11.07
CA PRO A 50 22.44 -3.45 12.23
C PRO A 50 22.10 -1.99 11.87
N PHE A 51 22.52 -1.52 10.69
CA PHE A 51 22.18 -0.17 10.24
C PHE A 51 20.66 -0.03 9.99
N THR A 52 20.05 -0.96 9.25
CA THR A 52 18.61 -0.97 9.03
C THR A 52 17.83 -1.16 10.32
N LEU A 53 18.25 -2.09 11.19
CA LEU A 53 17.61 -2.33 12.48
C LEU A 53 17.50 -1.05 13.31
N LEU A 54 18.62 -0.34 13.45
CA LEU A 54 18.70 0.87 14.27
C LEU A 54 18.05 2.08 13.58
N LYS A 55 18.16 2.21 12.24
CA LYS A 55 17.50 3.30 11.49
C LYS A 55 15.97 3.21 11.55
N LEU A 56 15.42 2.01 11.56
CA LEU A 56 13.95 1.79 11.59
C LEU A 56 13.37 1.71 13.00
N ALA A 57 14.19 1.74 14.04
CA ALA A 57 13.74 1.76 15.43
C ALA A 57 13.09 3.10 15.80
N THR A 58 12.24 3.06 16.83
CA THR A 58 11.70 4.26 17.48
C THR A 58 12.44 4.48 18.79
N TYR A 59 12.92 5.70 19.01
CA TYR A 59 13.71 6.07 20.18
C TYR A 59 12.87 6.88 21.18
N HIS A 60 12.85 6.41 22.44
CA HIS A 60 12.17 7.05 23.57
C HIS A 60 13.19 7.43 24.63
N GLY A 61 13.81 8.60 24.48
CA GLY A 61 14.85 9.07 25.40
C GLY A 61 15.86 9.97 24.73
N SER A 62 17.06 10.05 25.33
CA SER A 62 18.16 10.90 24.83
C SER A 62 19.06 10.21 23.82
N LYS A 63 19.15 8.86 23.86
CA LYS A 63 20.00 8.06 22.97
C LYS A 63 19.42 7.97 21.57
N GLN A 64 20.32 7.86 20.59
CA GLN A 64 20.02 7.72 19.16
C GLN A 64 20.70 6.46 18.59
N ALA A 65 20.49 6.14 17.32
CA ALA A 65 21.01 4.95 16.66
C ALA A 65 22.53 4.76 16.88
N ALA A 66 23.31 5.85 16.77
CA ALA A 66 24.76 5.79 16.91
C ALA A 66 25.24 5.32 18.29
N ASP A 67 24.47 5.57 19.37
CA ASP A 67 24.81 5.17 20.72
C ASP A 67 24.74 3.62 20.93
N PHE A 68 24.11 2.92 19.99
CA PHE A 68 23.94 1.47 20.03
C PHE A 68 24.89 0.72 19.08
N TYR A 69 25.71 1.40 18.28
CA TYR A 69 26.58 0.75 17.27
C TYR A 69 27.59 -0.19 17.89
N GLU A 70 28.25 0.19 18.99
CA GLU A 70 29.22 -0.67 19.67
C GLU A 70 28.56 -1.97 20.17
N ALA A 71 27.40 -1.88 20.81
CA ALA A 71 26.65 -3.04 21.28
C ALA A 71 26.17 -3.92 20.10
N ALA A 72 25.76 -3.31 18.99
CA ALA A 72 25.40 -4.02 17.77
C ALA A 72 26.61 -4.79 17.20
N ILE A 73 27.78 -4.16 17.09
CA ILE A 73 29.01 -4.80 16.62
C ILE A 73 29.34 -6.04 17.46
N ILE A 74 29.24 -5.94 18.79
CA ILE A 74 29.49 -7.06 19.70
C ILE A 74 28.48 -8.19 19.46
N ALA A 75 27.19 -7.88 19.37
CA ALA A 75 26.13 -8.88 19.17
C ALA A 75 26.25 -9.59 17.80
N TYR A 76 26.54 -8.84 16.74
CA TYR A 76 26.71 -9.43 15.40
C TYR A 76 28.01 -10.23 15.29
N ALA A 77 29.10 -9.81 15.92
CA ALA A 77 30.32 -10.60 15.99
C ALA A 77 30.09 -11.98 16.67
N GLN A 78 29.27 -12.02 17.72
CA GLN A 78 28.87 -13.30 18.34
C GLN A 78 28.07 -14.19 17.38
N ILE A 79 27.22 -13.62 16.53
CA ILE A 79 26.51 -14.37 15.49
C ILE A 79 27.50 -14.96 14.48
N PHE A 80 28.47 -14.16 14.04
CA PHE A 80 29.49 -14.58 13.09
C PHE A 80 30.31 -15.74 13.63
N ASP A 81 30.83 -15.62 14.87
CA ASP A 81 31.63 -16.66 15.53
C ASP A 81 30.85 -17.96 15.67
N ARG A 82 29.58 -17.91 16.09
CA ARG A 82 28.73 -19.09 16.27
C ARG A 82 28.42 -19.79 14.94
N LEU A 83 28.02 -19.04 13.91
CA LEU A 83 27.73 -19.61 12.59
C LEU A 83 28.99 -20.18 11.94
N ALA A 84 30.14 -19.50 12.07
CA ALA A 84 31.42 -20.01 11.58
C ALA A 84 31.82 -21.32 12.30
N ALA A 85 31.62 -21.41 13.62
CA ALA A 85 31.87 -22.62 14.40
C ALA A 85 30.97 -23.79 13.98
N SER A 86 29.74 -23.54 13.58
CA SER A 86 28.82 -24.55 13.00
C SER A 86 29.19 -24.93 11.54
N GLY A 87 30.17 -24.26 10.93
CA GLY A 87 30.64 -24.53 9.56
C GLY A 87 29.85 -23.79 8.48
N CYS A 88 29.16 -22.70 8.83
CA CYS A 88 28.55 -21.80 7.89
C CYS A 88 29.62 -21.11 7.03
N GLN A 89 29.40 -21.05 5.70
CA GLN A 89 30.33 -20.43 4.77
C GLN A 89 29.91 -19.03 4.37
N TRP A 90 28.61 -18.81 4.24
CA TRP A 90 28.03 -17.53 3.81
C TRP A 90 26.92 -17.08 4.76
N LEU A 91 26.96 -15.82 5.15
CA LEU A 91 25.87 -15.13 5.85
C LEU A 91 25.40 -13.95 5.02
N GLN A 92 24.10 -13.84 4.83
CA GLN A 92 23.47 -12.67 4.22
C GLN A 92 23.01 -11.70 5.30
N ILE A 93 23.38 -10.44 5.13
CA ILE A 93 22.97 -9.32 5.97
C ILE A 93 22.12 -8.39 5.11
N ASP A 94 20.85 -8.23 5.46
CA ASP A 94 19.91 -7.39 4.70
C ASP A 94 19.96 -5.95 5.20
N GLU A 95 20.37 -5.04 4.32
CA GLU A 95 20.42 -3.59 4.59
C GLU A 95 19.53 -2.77 3.62
N PRO A 96 18.21 -3.03 3.60
CA PRO A 96 17.32 -2.31 2.71
C PRO A 96 17.20 -0.82 3.04
N ALA A 97 17.54 -0.36 4.25
CA ALA A 97 17.53 1.07 4.55
C ALA A 97 18.53 1.89 3.73
N LEU A 98 19.49 1.24 3.04
CA LEU A 98 20.41 1.92 2.12
C LEU A 98 19.74 2.48 0.86
N VAL A 99 18.51 2.05 0.55
CA VAL A 99 17.74 2.61 -0.58
C VAL A 99 16.90 3.84 -0.20
N LEU A 100 16.84 4.19 1.09
CA LEU A 100 16.18 5.41 1.56
C LEU A 100 17.05 6.65 1.32
N ASP A 101 16.48 7.85 1.51
CA ASP A 101 17.26 9.07 1.59
C ASP A 101 18.19 9.02 2.79
N LEU A 102 19.49 9.16 2.53
CA LEU A 102 20.53 9.15 3.55
C LEU A 102 21.28 10.47 3.54
N SER A 103 21.40 11.07 4.72
CA SER A 103 22.30 12.20 4.91
C SER A 103 23.76 11.77 4.81
N PRO A 104 24.69 12.69 4.47
CA PRO A 104 26.13 12.38 4.49
C PRO A 104 26.64 11.87 5.84
N ALA A 105 26.00 12.24 6.94
CA ALA A 105 26.32 11.74 8.27
C ALA A 105 25.94 10.27 8.43
N GLU A 106 24.75 9.87 7.99
CA GLU A 106 24.28 8.48 8.03
C GLU A 106 25.11 7.56 7.13
N VAL A 107 25.50 8.04 5.95
CA VAL A 107 26.41 7.31 5.05
C VAL A 107 27.75 7.05 5.72
N ARG A 108 28.33 8.05 6.40
CA ARG A 108 29.56 7.87 7.19
C ARG A 108 29.38 6.89 8.34
N GLN A 109 28.27 6.99 9.06
CA GLN A 109 27.95 6.06 10.16
C GLN A 109 27.81 4.63 9.66
N PHE A 110 27.15 4.39 8.53
CA PHE A 110 27.10 3.09 7.87
C PHE A 110 28.51 2.55 7.58
N LYS A 111 29.36 3.36 6.96
CA LYS A 111 30.73 2.99 6.65
C LYS A 111 31.54 2.60 7.90
N GLU A 112 31.52 3.44 8.94
CA GLU A 112 32.25 3.23 10.19
C GLU A 112 31.77 1.98 10.93
N LEU A 113 30.47 1.77 10.98
CA LEU A 113 29.84 0.57 11.55
C LEU A 113 30.34 -0.69 10.84
N TYR A 114 30.28 -0.71 9.51
CA TYR A 114 30.66 -1.88 8.73
C TYR A 114 32.17 -2.11 8.63
N GLN A 115 33.00 -1.07 8.67
CA GLN A 115 34.45 -1.24 8.78
C GLN A 115 34.81 -2.05 10.05
N GLN A 116 34.19 -1.72 11.17
CA GLN A 116 34.44 -2.43 12.43
C GLN A 116 33.83 -3.85 12.42
N LEU A 117 32.64 -4.00 11.86
CA LEU A 117 31.94 -5.29 11.82
C LEU A 117 32.64 -6.29 10.89
N LEU A 118 33.06 -5.84 9.70
CA LEU A 118 33.79 -6.67 8.74
C LEU A 118 35.15 -7.13 9.26
N ALA A 119 35.80 -6.36 10.12
CA ALA A 119 37.02 -6.77 10.81
C ALA A 119 36.80 -7.95 11.79
N LYS A 120 35.54 -8.27 12.15
CA LYS A 120 35.15 -9.38 13.06
C LYS A 120 34.63 -10.61 12.32
N LYS A 121 34.52 -10.60 10.99
CA LYS A 121 33.90 -11.70 10.23
C LYS A 121 34.67 -13.04 10.24
N GLY A 122 35.96 -13.02 10.59
CA GLY A 122 36.79 -14.20 10.50
C GLY A 122 36.84 -14.78 9.09
N ASN A 123 36.59 -16.09 8.98
CA ASN A 123 36.55 -16.83 7.70
C ASN A 123 35.15 -16.87 7.07
N LEU A 124 34.15 -16.21 7.67
CA LEU A 124 32.79 -16.16 7.14
C LEU A 124 32.70 -15.21 5.95
N ASN A 125 32.13 -15.65 4.84
CA ASN A 125 31.82 -14.76 3.73
C ASN A 125 30.55 -13.98 4.03
N LEU A 126 30.57 -12.66 3.87
CA LEU A 126 29.45 -11.77 4.13
C LEU A 126 28.90 -11.20 2.83
N LEU A 127 27.61 -11.46 2.59
CA LEU A 127 26.81 -10.81 1.57
C LEU A 127 25.99 -9.70 2.23
N VAL A 128 26.21 -8.43 1.84
CA VAL A 128 25.26 -7.37 2.12
C VAL A 128 24.22 -7.32 1.00
N GLN A 129 22.95 -7.43 1.36
CA GLN A 129 21.85 -7.44 0.40
C GLN A 129 21.01 -6.18 0.53
N THR A 130 20.82 -5.46 -0.57
CA THR A 130 19.91 -4.32 -0.69
C THR A 130 18.77 -4.65 -1.65
N TYR A 131 17.59 -4.06 -1.45
CA TYR A 131 16.41 -4.30 -2.26
C TYR A 131 15.37 -3.17 -2.13
N PHE A 132 14.38 -3.14 -3.03
CA PHE A 132 13.30 -2.16 -3.19
C PHE A 132 13.75 -0.81 -3.78
N GLY A 133 14.93 -0.72 -4.33
CA GLY A 133 15.45 0.49 -4.95
C GLY A 133 16.96 0.48 -5.16
N ASP A 134 17.48 1.60 -5.60
CA ASP A 134 18.93 1.81 -5.76
C ASP A 134 19.56 2.48 -4.52
N VAL A 135 20.84 2.29 -4.35
CA VAL A 135 21.61 2.77 -3.18
C VAL A 135 22.44 4.02 -3.49
N ARG A 136 21.92 4.92 -4.33
CA ARG A 136 22.64 6.08 -4.88
C ARG A 136 23.43 6.90 -3.86
N ASP A 137 22.93 7.12 -2.66
CA ASP A 137 23.61 7.94 -1.64
C ASP A 137 24.78 7.21 -0.98
N ALA A 138 24.70 5.88 -0.86
CA ALA A 138 25.69 5.06 -0.18
C ALA A 138 26.56 4.23 -1.12
N TYR A 139 26.34 4.27 -2.44
CA TYR A 139 26.95 3.35 -3.39
C TYR A 139 28.49 3.32 -3.30
N GLN A 140 29.12 4.49 -3.32
CA GLN A 140 30.59 4.58 -3.30
C GLN A 140 31.19 4.03 -2.01
N GLU A 141 30.57 4.32 -0.87
CA GLU A 141 31.02 3.81 0.42
C GLU A 141 30.73 2.31 0.57
N LEU A 142 29.63 1.84 0.04
CA LEU A 142 29.27 0.42 0.02
C LEU A 142 30.29 -0.42 -0.76
N ILE A 143 30.64 0.01 -1.98
CA ILE A 143 31.60 -0.73 -2.82
C ILE A 143 33.06 -0.60 -2.33
N ALA A 144 33.37 0.38 -1.49
CA ALA A 144 34.67 0.54 -0.86
C ALA A 144 34.88 -0.39 0.36
N LEU A 145 33.82 -0.98 0.88
CA LEU A 145 33.90 -1.93 2.01
C LEU A 145 34.24 -3.34 1.53
N PRO A 146 35.06 -4.11 2.28
CA PRO A 146 35.55 -5.42 1.86
C PRO A 146 34.50 -6.53 2.09
N PHE A 147 33.32 -6.38 1.52
CA PHE A 147 32.33 -7.45 1.46
C PHE A 147 32.73 -8.53 0.46
N ASP A 148 32.40 -9.79 0.75
CA ASP A 148 32.59 -10.90 -0.18
C ASP A 148 31.51 -10.92 -1.26
N GLY A 149 30.34 -10.38 -0.97
CA GLY A 149 29.25 -10.20 -1.90
C GLY A 149 28.44 -8.94 -1.62
N ILE A 150 27.98 -8.30 -2.68
CA ILE A 150 27.04 -7.15 -2.62
C ILE A 150 25.83 -7.48 -3.50
N GLY A 151 24.65 -7.43 -2.92
CA GLY A 151 23.39 -7.65 -3.60
C GLY A 151 22.70 -6.33 -3.96
N LEU A 152 22.42 -6.14 -5.24
CA LEU A 152 21.79 -4.94 -5.78
C LEU A 152 20.50 -5.29 -6.54
N ASP A 153 19.51 -4.44 -6.42
CA ASP A 153 18.22 -4.55 -7.10
C ASP A 153 18.27 -3.91 -8.50
N PHE A 154 18.04 -4.70 -9.54
CA PHE A 154 17.95 -4.26 -10.93
C PHE A 154 16.51 -4.17 -11.45
N VAL A 155 15.52 -4.44 -10.61
CA VAL A 155 14.10 -4.35 -10.94
C VAL A 155 13.52 -3.02 -10.49
N GLU A 156 13.63 -2.69 -9.19
CA GLU A 156 13.16 -1.42 -8.64
C GLU A 156 14.28 -0.38 -8.53
N GLY A 157 15.54 -0.80 -8.57
CA GLY A 157 16.70 0.06 -8.53
C GLY A 157 16.99 0.75 -9.86
N ARG A 158 16.21 1.75 -10.22
CA ARG A 158 16.24 2.44 -11.52
C ARG A 158 17.61 3.02 -11.89
N LYS A 159 18.41 3.40 -10.90
CA LYS A 159 19.78 3.94 -11.09
C LYS A 159 20.87 2.90 -10.88
N THR A 160 20.53 1.64 -10.54
CA THR A 160 21.54 0.64 -10.19
C THR A 160 22.55 0.43 -11.33
N LEU A 161 22.08 0.27 -12.56
CA LEU A 161 22.98 0.09 -13.72
C LEU A 161 23.86 1.32 -13.95
N SER A 162 23.30 2.52 -13.90
CA SER A 162 24.07 3.77 -14.10
C SER A 162 25.10 4.00 -12.99
N LEU A 163 24.83 3.56 -11.76
CA LEU A 163 25.81 3.61 -10.67
C LEU A 163 27.01 2.69 -10.94
N LEU A 164 26.77 1.49 -11.47
CA LEU A 164 27.86 0.61 -11.92
C LEU A 164 28.66 1.23 -13.06
N GLU A 165 27.98 1.84 -14.03
CA GLU A 165 28.63 2.49 -15.18
C GLU A 165 29.49 3.69 -14.75
N GLU A 166 29.04 4.47 -13.78
CA GLU A 166 29.72 5.68 -13.31
C GLU A 166 30.88 5.38 -12.35
N TYR A 167 30.66 4.46 -11.40
CA TYR A 167 31.61 4.23 -10.29
C TYR A 167 32.32 2.87 -10.35
N GLY A 168 31.88 1.98 -11.25
CA GLY A 168 32.42 0.62 -11.35
C GLY A 168 31.96 -0.28 -10.21
N PHE A 169 32.61 -1.46 -10.11
CA PHE A 169 32.34 -2.47 -9.08
C PHE A 169 33.65 -3.19 -8.70
N PRO A 170 33.86 -3.58 -7.43
CA PRO A 170 35.10 -4.25 -7.00
C PRO A 170 35.25 -5.64 -7.64
N LYS A 171 36.41 -5.92 -8.24
CA LYS A 171 36.65 -7.17 -9.00
C LYS A 171 36.61 -8.44 -8.16
N GLU A 172 37.01 -8.34 -6.89
CA GLU A 172 37.08 -9.49 -5.96
C GLU A 172 35.75 -9.76 -5.24
N THR A 173 34.79 -8.85 -5.36
CA THR A 173 33.47 -8.96 -4.74
C THR A 173 32.47 -9.60 -5.71
N LEU A 174 31.66 -10.55 -5.24
CA LEU A 174 30.56 -11.11 -6.05
C LEU A 174 29.39 -10.13 -6.13
N LEU A 175 28.91 -9.87 -7.33
CA LEU A 175 27.68 -9.11 -7.54
C LEU A 175 26.47 -10.03 -7.54
N PHE A 176 25.65 -9.98 -6.50
CA PHE A 176 24.37 -10.67 -6.44
C PHE A 176 23.32 -9.80 -7.16
N ALA A 177 23.10 -10.11 -8.44
CA ALA A 177 22.23 -9.33 -9.30
C ALA A 177 20.75 -9.73 -9.10
N GLY A 178 19.98 -8.86 -8.50
CA GLY A 178 18.53 -9.01 -8.28
C GLY A 178 17.75 -8.75 -9.57
N ILE A 179 17.68 -9.74 -10.46
CA ILE A 179 17.12 -9.62 -11.83
C ILE A 179 15.76 -10.31 -12.00
N VAL A 180 15.35 -11.16 -11.06
CA VAL A 180 14.03 -11.79 -11.04
C VAL A 180 13.15 -11.05 -10.04
N ASN A 181 12.04 -10.50 -10.50
CA ASN A 181 11.15 -9.68 -9.68
C ASN A 181 10.54 -10.48 -8.51
N GLY A 182 10.89 -10.11 -7.27
CA GLY A 182 10.39 -10.74 -6.04
C GLY A 182 9.10 -10.13 -5.49
N LYS A 183 8.55 -9.07 -6.11
CA LYS A 183 7.34 -8.36 -5.65
C LYS A 183 6.15 -8.50 -6.57
N ASN A 184 6.35 -8.80 -7.86
CA ASN A 184 5.27 -8.99 -8.80
C ASN A 184 5.21 -10.44 -9.28
N ILE A 185 4.05 -10.85 -9.78
CA ILE A 185 3.72 -12.25 -10.06
C ILE A 185 3.99 -12.68 -11.51
N TRP A 186 4.43 -11.75 -12.35
CA TRP A 186 4.64 -12.04 -13.77
C TRP A 186 5.89 -12.86 -14.01
N LYS A 187 5.84 -13.68 -15.04
CA LYS A 187 6.96 -14.47 -15.50
C LYS A 187 8.09 -13.58 -16.03
N ASN A 188 9.33 -13.93 -15.74
CA ASN A 188 10.51 -13.20 -16.19
C ASN A 188 10.69 -13.33 -17.71
N ASN A 189 10.94 -12.22 -18.40
CA ASN A 189 11.34 -12.20 -19.81
C ASN A 189 12.84 -12.50 -19.91
N TYR A 190 13.18 -13.74 -20.29
CA TYR A 190 14.57 -14.18 -20.32
C TYR A 190 15.41 -13.41 -21.32
N GLN A 191 14.84 -12.97 -22.44
CA GLN A 191 15.58 -12.21 -23.45
C GLN A 191 16.01 -10.83 -22.91
N GLU A 192 15.12 -10.13 -22.24
CA GLU A 192 15.43 -8.84 -21.61
C GLU A 192 16.43 -9.01 -20.46
N THR A 193 16.22 -10.03 -19.63
CA THR A 193 17.12 -10.34 -18.51
C THR A 193 18.52 -10.71 -18.98
N LEU A 194 18.66 -11.50 -20.05
CA LEU A 194 19.96 -11.83 -20.64
C LEU A 194 20.64 -10.59 -21.23
N SER A 195 19.89 -9.70 -21.89
CA SER A 195 20.44 -8.45 -22.40
C SER A 195 20.96 -7.54 -21.27
N LEU A 196 20.29 -7.53 -20.14
CA LEU A 196 20.77 -6.84 -18.94
C LEU A 196 22.04 -7.50 -18.37
N LEU A 197 22.04 -8.84 -18.26
CA LEU A 197 23.18 -9.60 -17.76
C LEU A 197 24.44 -9.39 -18.62
N GLU A 198 24.32 -9.34 -19.95
CA GLU A 198 25.43 -9.03 -20.86
C GLU A 198 26.12 -7.69 -20.50
N LYS A 199 25.36 -6.69 -20.10
CA LYS A 199 25.90 -5.40 -19.62
C LYS A 199 26.56 -5.53 -18.24
N ILE A 200 25.88 -6.17 -17.30
CA ILE A 200 26.33 -6.26 -15.90
C ILE A 200 27.60 -7.11 -15.78
N GLN A 201 27.76 -8.18 -16.59
CA GLN A 201 28.93 -9.05 -16.59
C GLN A 201 30.26 -8.34 -16.86
N THR A 202 30.20 -7.17 -17.48
CA THR A 202 31.41 -6.36 -17.73
C THR A 202 32.01 -5.78 -16.44
N PHE A 203 31.24 -5.74 -15.35
CA PHE A 203 31.67 -5.15 -14.08
C PHE A 203 32.26 -6.15 -13.08
N GLY A 204 31.95 -7.46 -13.19
CA GLY A 204 32.47 -8.45 -12.27
C GLY A 204 31.81 -9.82 -12.36
N ASN A 205 32.11 -10.66 -11.38
CA ASN A 205 31.50 -11.99 -11.25
C ASN A 205 30.08 -11.89 -10.70
N ILE A 206 29.12 -12.48 -11.39
CA ILE A 206 27.69 -12.37 -11.08
C ILE A 206 27.14 -13.64 -10.43
N VAL A 207 26.31 -13.46 -9.41
CA VAL A 207 25.40 -14.47 -8.88
C VAL A 207 23.97 -14.02 -9.21
N LEU A 208 23.19 -14.86 -9.89
CA LEU A 208 21.79 -14.54 -10.19
C LEU A 208 20.96 -14.59 -8.92
N ASN A 209 20.12 -13.57 -8.71
CA ASN A 209 19.33 -13.43 -7.50
C ASN A 209 17.92 -12.88 -7.82
N THR A 210 17.00 -13.03 -6.86
CA THR A 210 15.74 -12.28 -6.87
C THR A 210 15.99 -10.83 -6.45
N SER A 211 15.15 -9.90 -6.92
CA SER A 211 15.28 -8.48 -6.59
C SER A 211 15.07 -8.19 -5.09
N CYS A 212 14.26 -9.03 -4.43
CA CYS A 212 13.99 -8.99 -2.99
C CYS A 212 13.53 -10.37 -2.51
N SER A 213 13.17 -10.49 -1.23
CA SER A 213 12.58 -11.70 -0.65
C SER A 213 11.31 -12.13 -1.39
N LEU A 214 11.16 -13.43 -1.67
CA LEU A 214 9.95 -14.02 -2.25
C LEU A 214 8.76 -14.09 -1.27
N LEU A 215 8.89 -13.54 -0.08
CA LEU A 215 7.80 -13.34 0.89
C LEU A 215 6.67 -12.48 0.32
N HIS A 216 6.97 -11.61 -0.65
CA HIS A 216 6.05 -10.62 -1.20
C HIS A 216 5.20 -11.13 -2.38
N VAL A 217 5.45 -12.36 -2.83
CA VAL A 217 4.66 -13.05 -3.86
C VAL A 217 4.04 -14.33 -3.28
N PRO A 218 2.95 -14.85 -3.88
CA PRO A 218 2.34 -16.09 -3.42
C PRO A 218 3.30 -17.28 -3.51
N PHE A 219 3.02 -18.35 -2.78
CA PHE A 219 3.96 -19.47 -2.64
C PHE A 219 4.16 -20.27 -3.93
N THR A 220 3.08 -20.80 -4.56
CA THR A 220 3.18 -21.61 -5.79
C THR A 220 1.89 -21.60 -6.60
N LEU A 221 2.02 -21.65 -7.91
CA LEU A 221 0.92 -21.83 -8.87
C LEU A 221 0.28 -23.23 -8.83
N ALA A 222 0.98 -24.22 -8.27
CA ALA A 222 0.45 -25.59 -8.20
C ALA A 222 -0.87 -25.68 -7.42
N ASN A 223 -1.18 -24.70 -6.60
CA ASN A 223 -2.41 -24.62 -5.79
C ASN A 223 -3.55 -23.86 -6.49
N GLU A 224 -3.32 -23.29 -7.68
CA GLU A 224 -4.32 -22.53 -8.46
C GLU A 224 -4.98 -23.43 -9.48
N SER A 225 -6.14 -23.97 -9.15
CA SER A 225 -6.88 -24.90 -10.01
C SER A 225 -7.98 -24.25 -10.85
N ALA A 226 -8.46 -23.07 -10.45
CA ALA A 226 -9.56 -22.37 -11.11
C ALA A 226 -9.11 -21.58 -12.37
N LEU A 227 -7.83 -21.23 -12.46
CA LEU A 227 -7.31 -20.48 -13.60
C LEU A 227 -6.82 -21.42 -14.72
N GLU A 228 -7.12 -21.05 -15.95
CA GLU A 228 -6.66 -21.80 -17.11
C GLU A 228 -5.12 -21.76 -17.25
N LYS A 229 -4.56 -22.83 -17.83
CA LYS A 229 -3.10 -22.91 -18.06
C LYS A 229 -2.58 -21.81 -18.99
N THR A 230 -3.38 -21.37 -19.93
CA THR A 230 -3.09 -20.23 -20.83
C THR A 230 -2.84 -18.94 -20.06
N VAL A 231 -3.52 -18.75 -18.93
CA VAL A 231 -3.35 -17.61 -18.03
C VAL A 231 -2.18 -17.83 -17.08
N THR A 232 -2.18 -18.97 -16.36
CA THR A 232 -1.16 -19.26 -15.33
C THR A 232 0.25 -19.42 -15.90
N SER A 233 0.40 -19.73 -17.21
CA SER A 233 1.70 -19.75 -17.89
C SER A 233 2.43 -18.40 -17.87
N HIS A 234 1.72 -17.30 -17.71
CA HIS A 234 2.28 -15.95 -17.61
C HIS A 234 2.67 -15.54 -16.19
N PHE A 235 2.35 -16.37 -15.20
CA PHE A 235 2.64 -16.08 -13.78
C PHE A 235 3.85 -16.88 -13.29
N ALA A 236 4.55 -16.32 -12.30
CA ALA A 236 5.59 -16.96 -11.54
C ALA A 236 5.47 -16.53 -10.07
N PHE A 237 5.06 -17.46 -9.21
CA PHE A 237 5.04 -17.29 -7.76
C PHE A 237 6.41 -17.69 -7.17
N ALA A 238 6.56 -17.77 -5.87
CA ALA A 238 7.87 -17.97 -5.25
C ALA A 238 8.62 -19.21 -5.76
N VAL A 239 7.94 -20.36 -5.84
CA VAL A 239 8.56 -21.61 -6.35
C VAL A 239 8.93 -21.48 -7.84
N GLU A 240 8.05 -20.90 -8.63
CA GLU A 240 8.27 -20.71 -10.07
C GLU A 240 9.41 -19.70 -10.33
N LYS A 241 9.58 -18.67 -9.50
CA LYS A 241 10.72 -17.74 -9.59
C LYS A 241 12.07 -18.39 -9.28
N LEU A 242 12.10 -19.35 -8.37
CA LEU A 242 13.30 -20.17 -8.16
C LEU A 242 13.61 -21.05 -9.39
N THR A 243 12.58 -21.54 -10.07
CA THR A 243 12.75 -22.26 -11.35
C THR A 243 13.32 -21.33 -12.41
N GLU A 244 12.84 -20.10 -12.54
CA GLU A 244 13.37 -19.09 -13.45
C GLU A 244 14.86 -18.79 -13.21
N LEU A 245 15.28 -18.64 -11.96
CA LEU A 245 16.71 -18.48 -11.63
C LEU A 245 17.55 -19.66 -12.09
N ASN A 246 17.04 -20.90 -11.90
CA ASN A 246 17.75 -22.10 -12.34
C ASN A 246 17.79 -22.23 -13.88
N GLU A 247 16.72 -21.88 -14.57
CA GLU A 247 16.67 -21.86 -16.03
C GLU A 247 17.61 -20.80 -16.61
N LEU A 248 17.60 -19.57 -16.08
CA LEU A 248 18.52 -18.51 -16.45
C LEU A 248 19.98 -18.92 -16.24
N LYS A 249 20.29 -19.56 -15.09
CA LYS A 249 21.64 -20.11 -14.83
C LYS A 249 22.07 -21.09 -15.91
N LYS A 250 21.20 -22.03 -16.31
CA LYS A 250 21.50 -23.01 -17.37
C LYS A 250 21.73 -22.32 -18.72
N ILE A 251 20.88 -21.34 -19.08
CA ILE A 251 20.99 -20.60 -20.34
C ILE A 251 22.29 -19.80 -20.39
N VAL A 252 22.66 -19.11 -19.29
CA VAL A 252 23.92 -18.34 -19.20
C VAL A 252 25.14 -19.26 -19.30
N ALA A 253 25.08 -20.46 -18.71
CA ALA A 253 26.19 -21.43 -18.76
C ALA A 253 26.36 -22.05 -20.15
N ASP A 254 25.28 -22.37 -20.84
CA ASP A 254 25.31 -22.92 -22.20
C ASP A 254 24.01 -22.62 -22.93
N LYS A 255 24.02 -21.55 -23.72
CA LYS A 255 22.86 -21.08 -24.49
C LYS A 255 22.43 -22.03 -25.60
N GLN A 256 23.38 -22.78 -26.17
CA GLN A 256 23.08 -23.72 -27.28
C GLN A 256 22.33 -24.94 -26.78
N THR A 257 22.83 -25.58 -25.73
CA THR A 257 22.18 -26.75 -25.12
C THR A 257 20.83 -26.40 -24.51
N ASN A 258 20.65 -25.18 -24.00
CA ASN A 258 19.42 -24.72 -23.30
C ASN A 258 18.55 -23.79 -24.19
N HIS A 259 18.72 -23.81 -25.50
CA HIS A 259 17.97 -22.97 -26.43
C HIS A 259 16.45 -23.17 -26.36
N GLU A 260 16.00 -24.39 -26.02
CA GLU A 260 14.57 -24.70 -25.87
C GLU A 260 13.92 -23.88 -24.75
N LEU A 261 14.57 -23.75 -23.59
CA LEU A 261 14.07 -22.92 -22.48
C LEU A 261 13.87 -21.47 -22.93
N LEU A 262 14.85 -20.94 -23.68
CA LEU A 262 14.76 -19.57 -24.19
C LEU A 262 13.65 -19.44 -25.25
N SER A 263 13.53 -20.42 -26.13
CA SER A 263 12.52 -20.41 -27.21
C SER A 263 11.11 -20.51 -26.66
N VAL A 264 10.87 -21.36 -25.66
CA VAL A 264 9.57 -21.48 -24.99
C VAL A 264 9.20 -20.18 -24.27
N ASN A 265 10.15 -19.56 -23.56
CA ASN A 265 9.93 -18.27 -22.91
C ASN A 265 9.66 -17.16 -23.94
N ALA A 266 10.46 -17.06 -25.01
CA ALA A 266 10.26 -16.08 -26.07
C ALA A 266 8.90 -16.26 -26.78
N ALA A 267 8.47 -17.49 -27.03
CA ALA A 267 7.18 -17.80 -27.64
C ALA A 267 6.01 -17.32 -26.73
N LEU A 268 6.16 -17.45 -25.41
CA LEU A 268 5.17 -16.94 -24.46
C LEU A 268 5.04 -15.42 -24.53
N PHE A 269 6.16 -14.70 -24.61
CA PHE A 269 6.16 -13.23 -24.68
C PHE A 269 5.78 -12.70 -26.09
N ALA A 270 5.86 -13.52 -27.13
CA ALA A 270 5.38 -13.17 -28.45
C ALA A 270 3.85 -13.27 -28.59
N GLN A 271 3.17 -13.91 -27.64
CA GLN A 271 1.71 -14.02 -27.63
C GLN A 271 1.12 -12.76 -26.97
N GLU A 272 -0.04 -12.33 -27.46
CA GLU A 272 -0.83 -11.29 -26.81
C GLU A 272 -1.42 -11.86 -25.52
N ARG A 273 -0.87 -11.44 -24.38
CA ARG A 273 -1.22 -11.98 -23.07
C ARG A 273 -2.29 -11.20 -22.31
N PHE A 274 -2.47 -9.93 -22.64
CA PHE A 274 -3.44 -9.07 -21.99
C PHE A 274 -4.62 -8.80 -22.90
N SER A 275 -5.85 -8.85 -22.35
CA SER A 275 -7.04 -8.44 -23.10
C SER A 275 -7.02 -6.92 -23.32
N LYS A 276 -7.13 -6.53 -24.57
CA LYS A 276 -7.22 -5.12 -24.99
C LYS A 276 -8.67 -4.71 -25.19
N ASN A 277 -8.94 -3.46 -24.85
CA ASN A 277 -10.23 -2.83 -25.07
C ASN A 277 -10.03 -1.53 -25.86
N GLU A 278 -10.41 -1.55 -27.14
CA GLU A 278 -10.25 -0.40 -28.03
C GLU A 278 -10.98 0.86 -27.52
N TYR A 279 -12.12 0.71 -26.86
CA TYR A 279 -12.85 1.82 -26.27
C TYR A 279 -12.03 2.48 -25.18
N VAL A 280 -11.41 1.70 -24.27
CA VAL A 280 -10.53 2.24 -23.21
C VAL A 280 -9.32 2.94 -23.82
N ALA A 281 -8.69 2.34 -24.83
CA ALA A 281 -7.54 2.94 -25.50
C ALA A 281 -7.90 4.30 -26.13
N GLN A 282 -9.04 4.39 -26.82
CA GLN A 282 -9.53 5.65 -27.40
C GLN A 282 -9.85 6.70 -26.34
N GLN A 283 -10.43 6.29 -25.20
CA GLN A 283 -10.72 7.19 -24.08
C GLN A 283 -9.44 7.78 -23.49
N ILE A 284 -8.40 6.94 -23.29
CA ILE A 284 -7.10 7.38 -22.77
C ILE A 284 -6.42 8.36 -23.74
N GLU A 285 -6.43 8.05 -25.05
CA GLU A 285 -5.84 8.91 -26.08
C GLU A 285 -6.56 10.26 -26.21
N ALA A 286 -7.86 10.28 -25.97
CA ALA A 286 -8.67 11.50 -26.04
C ALA A 286 -8.49 12.43 -24.83
N LEU A 287 -7.84 11.98 -23.75
CA LEU A 287 -7.64 12.79 -22.55
C LEU A 287 -6.78 14.02 -22.83
N THR A 288 -7.27 15.16 -22.37
CA THR A 288 -6.59 16.45 -22.39
C THR A 288 -6.43 17.00 -20.99
N GLU A 289 -5.64 18.02 -20.79
CA GLU A 289 -5.47 18.66 -19.48
C GLU A 289 -6.79 19.16 -18.86
N LYS A 290 -7.76 19.50 -19.70
CA LYS A 290 -9.09 19.97 -19.25
C LYS A 290 -9.89 18.87 -18.55
N ASP A 291 -9.66 17.60 -18.90
CA ASP A 291 -10.35 16.47 -18.31
C ASP A 291 -9.97 16.24 -16.83
N PHE A 292 -8.88 16.84 -16.39
CA PHE A 292 -8.40 16.79 -15.00
C PHE A 292 -8.79 18.02 -14.17
N ILE A 293 -9.61 18.93 -14.73
CA ILE A 293 -9.99 20.18 -14.07
C ILE A 293 -11.49 20.16 -13.81
N ARG A 294 -11.86 20.37 -12.55
CA ARG A 294 -13.26 20.54 -12.14
C ARG A 294 -13.60 22.02 -12.04
N LEU A 295 -14.68 22.42 -12.71
CA LEU A 295 -15.18 23.79 -12.69
C LEU A 295 -16.59 23.86 -12.05
N PRO A 296 -16.92 24.98 -11.41
CA PRO A 296 -16.08 26.13 -11.07
C PRO A 296 -15.04 25.81 -9.99
N ALA A 297 -14.20 26.79 -9.62
CA ALA A 297 -13.20 26.63 -8.57
C ALA A 297 -13.84 26.27 -7.21
N LEU A 298 -13.06 25.65 -6.30
CA LEU A 298 -13.53 25.12 -5.02
C LEU A 298 -14.37 26.13 -4.20
N ALA A 299 -13.91 27.38 -4.09
CA ALA A 299 -14.62 28.39 -3.32
C ALA A 299 -16.04 28.70 -3.87
N GLU A 300 -16.20 28.70 -5.19
CA GLU A 300 -17.50 28.89 -5.84
C GLU A 300 -18.38 27.65 -5.71
N ARG A 301 -17.78 26.43 -5.83
CA ARG A 301 -18.49 25.18 -5.59
C ARG A 301 -19.02 25.08 -4.17
N ALA A 302 -18.21 25.48 -3.18
CA ALA A 302 -18.59 25.44 -1.77
C ALA A 302 -19.89 26.25 -1.52
N THR A 303 -20.02 27.44 -2.09
CA THR A 303 -21.23 28.26 -1.99
C THR A 303 -22.44 27.57 -2.64
N ILE A 304 -22.27 27.02 -3.86
CA ILE A 304 -23.33 26.28 -4.55
C ILE A 304 -23.81 25.06 -3.76
N GLN A 305 -22.87 24.32 -3.16
CA GLN A 305 -23.16 23.14 -2.35
C GLN A 305 -23.82 23.49 -1.03
N GLU A 306 -23.42 24.58 -0.37
CA GLU A 306 -24.06 25.10 0.84
C GLU A 306 -25.54 25.45 0.58
N GLU A 307 -25.81 26.18 -0.50
CA GLU A 307 -27.19 26.52 -0.91
C GLU A 307 -28.01 25.29 -1.26
N ARG A 308 -27.39 24.26 -1.86
CA ARG A 308 -28.05 23.02 -2.28
C ARG A 308 -28.34 22.10 -1.12
N LEU A 309 -27.31 21.76 -0.33
CA LEU A 309 -27.38 20.73 0.71
C LEU A 309 -27.98 21.24 2.02
N LYS A 310 -27.84 22.54 2.31
CA LYS A 310 -28.35 23.20 3.53
C LYS A 310 -28.00 22.46 4.81
N LEU A 311 -26.80 21.91 4.88
CA LEU A 311 -26.31 21.23 6.06
C LEU A 311 -26.06 22.22 7.21
N PRO A 312 -26.23 21.82 8.46
CA PRO A 312 -25.88 22.66 9.59
C PRO A 312 -24.34 22.85 9.67
N ILE A 313 -23.89 23.84 10.43
CA ILE A 313 -22.47 23.94 10.81
C ILE A 313 -22.04 22.66 11.53
N LEU A 314 -20.78 22.27 11.42
CA LEU A 314 -20.25 21.00 11.96
C LEU A 314 -21.08 19.78 11.52
N PRO A 315 -21.29 19.55 10.21
CA PRO A 315 -22.14 18.45 9.76
C PRO A 315 -21.60 17.11 10.27
N THR A 316 -22.51 16.23 10.70
CA THR A 316 -22.15 14.91 11.22
C THR A 316 -22.33 13.83 10.15
N THR A 317 -21.36 12.94 10.04
CA THR A 317 -21.40 11.78 9.12
C THR A 317 -20.54 10.63 9.64
N THR A 318 -20.51 9.50 8.93
CA THR A 318 -19.54 8.42 9.12
C THR A 318 -18.66 8.26 7.88
N ILE A 319 -17.65 7.39 7.95
CA ILE A 319 -16.72 7.18 6.83
C ILE A 319 -17.34 6.26 5.77
N GLY A 320 -18.23 5.32 6.15
CA GLY A 320 -18.93 4.45 5.18
C GLY A 320 -19.36 3.11 5.76
N SER A 321 -18.40 2.26 6.12
CA SER A 321 -18.70 0.92 6.57
C SER A 321 -19.24 0.87 7.99
N PHE A 322 -20.25 0.00 8.20
CA PHE A 322 -20.81 -0.39 9.50
C PHE A 322 -20.35 -1.79 9.91
N PRO A 323 -20.62 -2.25 11.16
CA PRO A 323 -20.14 -3.53 11.66
C PRO A 323 -20.49 -4.71 10.78
N GLN A 324 -19.46 -5.47 10.37
CA GLN A 324 -19.60 -6.70 9.61
C GLN A 324 -19.90 -7.87 10.55
N THR A 325 -21.17 -8.03 10.91
CA THR A 325 -21.65 -9.09 11.82
C THR A 325 -21.41 -10.48 11.24
N LYS A 326 -21.56 -11.51 12.10
CA LYS A 326 -21.46 -12.91 11.66
C LYS A 326 -22.50 -13.23 10.56
N GLU A 327 -23.71 -12.70 10.68
CA GLU A 327 -24.79 -12.89 9.70
C GLU A 327 -24.44 -12.31 8.33
N VAL A 328 -23.93 -11.08 8.29
CA VAL A 328 -23.47 -10.41 7.06
C VAL A 328 -22.37 -11.23 6.37
N LYS A 329 -21.38 -11.69 7.14
CA LYS A 329 -20.29 -12.53 6.61
C LYS A 329 -20.81 -13.87 6.09
N GLN A 330 -21.76 -14.50 6.79
CA GLN A 330 -22.36 -15.76 6.37
C GLN A 330 -23.20 -15.60 5.11
N ASN A 331 -24.01 -14.53 5.01
CA ASN A 331 -24.80 -14.25 3.81
C ASN A 331 -23.91 -14.15 2.57
N ARG A 332 -22.82 -13.39 2.66
CA ARG A 332 -21.83 -13.25 1.58
C ARG A 332 -21.17 -14.61 1.24
N ALA A 333 -20.80 -15.38 2.25
CA ALA A 333 -20.19 -16.69 2.05
C ALA A 333 -21.14 -17.69 1.37
N LYS A 334 -22.42 -17.70 1.74
CA LYS A 334 -23.46 -18.53 1.11
C LYS A 334 -23.66 -18.15 -0.36
N PHE A 335 -23.71 -16.85 -0.65
CA PHE A 335 -23.84 -16.36 -2.03
C PHE A 335 -22.64 -16.76 -2.89
N LYS A 336 -21.41 -16.56 -2.41
CA LYS A 336 -20.18 -16.97 -3.12
C LYS A 336 -20.12 -18.49 -3.40
N LYS A 337 -20.76 -19.31 -2.55
CA LYS A 337 -20.87 -20.78 -2.73
C LYS A 337 -22.07 -21.20 -3.59
N GLY A 338 -22.92 -20.28 -4.01
CA GLY A 338 -24.15 -20.60 -4.73
C GLY A 338 -25.24 -21.27 -3.86
N GLU A 339 -25.14 -21.16 -2.53
CA GLU A 339 -26.12 -21.72 -1.58
C GLU A 339 -27.41 -20.89 -1.49
N ILE A 340 -27.36 -19.62 -1.90
CA ILE A 340 -28.47 -18.68 -2.00
C ILE A 340 -28.47 -17.97 -3.34
N THR A 341 -29.64 -17.54 -3.79
CA THR A 341 -29.81 -16.78 -5.03
C THR A 341 -29.36 -15.31 -4.85
N GLU A 342 -29.11 -14.62 -5.97
CA GLU A 342 -28.79 -13.19 -5.98
C GLU A 342 -29.95 -12.36 -5.37
N ALA A 343 -31.19 -12.74 -5.60
CA ALA A 343 -32.36 -12.09 -5.03
C ALA A 343 -32.40 -12.20 -3.51
N GLU A 344 -32.14 -13.40 -2.95
CA GLU A 344 -32.04 -13.60 -1.51
C GLU A 344 -30.86 -12.83 -0.88
N TYR A 345 -29.72 -12.83 -1.55
CA TYR A 345 -28.54 -12.06 -1.12
C TYR A 345 -28.82 -10.56 -1.08
N THR A 346 -29.44 -10.04 -2.14
CA THR A 346 -29.80 -8.62 -2.26
C THR A 346 -30.84 -8.22 -1.23
N ALA A 347 -31.89 -9.02 -1.03
CA ALA A 347 -32.95 -8.76 -0.04
C ALA A 347 -32.37 -8.66 1.38
N PHE A 348 -31.47 -9.56 1.76
CA PHE A 348 -30.78 -9.50 3.06
C PHE A 348 -29.94 -8.22 3.21
N ASN A 349 -29.17 -7.85 2.19
CA ASN A 349 -28.37 -6.62 2.24
C ASN A 349 -29.27 -5.37 2.34
N GLN A 350 -30.39 -5.34 1.62
CA GLN A 350 -31.37 -4.26 1.71
C GLN A 350 -31.99 -4.15 3.11
N GLU A 351 -32.30 -5.27 3.76
CA GLU A 351 -32.77 -5.28 5.15
C GLU A 351 -31.72 -4.65 6.09
N LYS A 352 -30.46 -5.04 5.97
CA LYS A 352 -29.36 -4.45 6.78
C LYS A 352 -29.12 -2.98 6.49
N ILE A 353 -29.25 -2.56 5.24
CA ILE A 353 -29.20 -1.15 4.85
C ILE A 353 -30.36 -0.37 5.50
N ALA A 354 -31.58 -0.91 5.47
CA ALA A 354 -32.73 -0.26 6.08
C ALA A 354 -32.59 -0.10 7.60
N GLU A 355 -32.11 -1.13 8.30
CA GLU A 355 -31.79 -1.06 9.73
C GLU A 355 -30.72 0.01 10.01
N CYS A 356 -29.69 0.07 9.18
CA CYS A 356 -28.58 1.02 9.32
C CYS A 356 -29.03 2.47 9.07
N VAL A 357 -29.82 2.72 8.03
CA VAL A 357 -30.36 4.05 7.72
C VAL A 357 -31.29 4.52 8.83
N ALA A 358 -32.24 3.67 9.29
CA ALA A 358 -33.16 4.00 10.37
C ALA A 358 -32.39 4.39 11.65
N PHE A 359 -31.34 3.64 12.01
CA PHE A 359 -30.51 3.97 13.16
C PHE A 359 -29.82 5.34 13.00
N GLN A 360 -29.25 5.62 11.84
CA GLN A 360 -28.59 6.91 11.56
C GLN A 360 -29.57 8.09 11.62
N GLU A 361 -30.80 7.89 11.14
CA GLU A 361 -31.89 8.85 11.26
C GLU A 361 -32.28 9.11 12.72
N ASP A 362 -32.50 8.04 13.49
CA ASP A 362 -32.93 8.11 14.90
C ASP A 362 -31.93 8.89 15.77
N ILE A 363 -30.63 8.69 15.59
CA ILE A 363 -29.62 9.46 16.32
C ILE A 363 -29.42 10.87 15.77
N GLY A 364 -29.87 11.14 14.54
CA GLY A 364 -29.86 12.43 13.91
C GLY A 364 -28.55 12.83 13.24
N LEU A 365 -27.85 11.86 12.59
CA LEU A 365 -26.76 12.17 11.65
C LEU A 365 -27.28 13.08 10.52
N ASP A 366 -26.43 13.98 10.03
CA ASP A 366 -26.80 14.95 8.98
C ASP A 366 -26.63 14.35 7.58
N VAL A 367 -25.57 13.57 7.35
CA VAL A 367 -25.28 12.85 6.11
C VAL A 367 -25.14 11.37 6.42
N LEU A 368 -25.90 10.55 5.73
CA LEU A 368 -26.02 9.11 6.00
C LEU A 368 -25.19 8.29 5.00
N VAL A 369 -24.92 7.04 5.37
CA VAL A 369 -24.26 6.03 4.51
C VAL A 369 -25.09 4.74 4.50
N HIS A 370 -24.96 3.93 3.44
CA HIS A 370 -25.68 2.64 3.35
C HIS A 370 -25.07 1.53 4.21
N GLY A 371 -23.81 1.68 4.69
CA GLY A 371 -23.17 0.77 5.64
C GLY A 371 -22.27 -0.32 5.02
N GLU A 372 -22.22 -0.46 3.71
CA GLU A 372 -21.30 -1.34 2.95
C GLU A 372 -21.42 -2.85 3.29
N PHE A 373 -22.61 -3.36 3.53
CA PHE A 373 -22.83 -4.75 3.93
C PHE A 373 -22.49 -5.77 2.83
N GLU A 374 -22.51 -5.35 1.58
CA GLU A 374 -22.15 -6.15 0.42
C GLU A 374 -20.62 -6.35 0.27
N ARG A 375 -19.79 -5.51 0.92
CA ARG A 375 -18.35 -5.48 0.69
C ARG A 375 -17.57 -6.25 1.75
N ASN A 376 -16.69 -7.16 1.32
CA ASN A 376 -15.70 -7.80 2.20
C ASN A 376 -14.42 -6.97 2.30
N ASP A 377 -13.96 -6.42 1.18
CA ASP A 377 -12.74 -5.63 1.02
C ASP A 377 -12.99 -4.50 0.02
N MET A 378 -12.34 -3.36 0.21
CA MET A 378 -12.58 -2.18 -0.61
C MET A 378 -11.91 -2.26 -2.00
N VAL A 379 -11.00 -3.19 -2.24
CA VAL A 379 -10.35 -3.39 -3.55
C VAL A 379 -10.88 -4.64 -4.24
N GLU A 380 -11.01 -5.77 -3.54
CA GLU A 380 -11.57 -7.01 -4.08
C GLU A 380 -12.98 -6.77 -4.65
N TYR A 381 -13.85 -6.05 -3.92
CA TYR A 381 -15.21 -5.74 -4.35
C TYR A 381 -15.27 -4.98 -5.68
N PHE A 382 -14.43 -3.94 -5.83
CA PHE A 382 -14.37 -3.17 -7.09
C PHE A 382 -13.73 -3.98 -8.20
N GLY A 383 -12.65 -4.71 -7.94
CA GLY A 383 -12.01 -5.57 -8.92
C GLY A 383 -12.96 -6.67 -9.45
N GLU A 384 -13.79 -7.30 -8.58
CA GLU A 384 -14.81 -8.28 -8.99
C GLU A 384 -15.90 -7.66 -9.91
N SER A 385 -16.04 -6.35 -9.89
CA SER A 385 -17.05 -5.61 -10.64
C SER A 385 -16.51 -4.94 -11.92
N LEU A 386 -15.20 -4.90 -12.09
CA LEU A 386 -14.51 -4.30 -13.22
C LEU A 386 -14.03 -5.38 -14.19
N ASP A 387 -14.12 -5.10 -15.49
CA ASP A 387 -13.47 -5.93 -16.51
C ASP A 387 -11.94 -5.77 -16.42
N GLY A 388 -11.19 -6.74 -16.90
CA GLY A 388 -9.73 -6.70 -16.90
C GLY A 388 -9.08 -7.25 -15.63
N TYR A 389 -9.84 -7.73 -14.66
CA TYR A 389 -9.36 -8.33 -13.42
C TYR A 389 -9.41 -9.85 -13.42
N LEU A 390 -8.45 -10.46 -12.74
CA LEU A 390 -8.46 -11.88 -12.39
C LEU A 390 -8.30 -12.08 -10.87
N PHE A 391 -8.88 -13.17 -10.39
CA PHE A 391 -8.84 -13.57 -8.97
C PHE A 391 -8.27 -14.97 -8.84
N THR A 392 -7.42 -15.16 -7.84
CA THR A 392 -6.82 -16.44 -7.49
C THR A 392 -7.56 -17.10 -6.33
N GLU A 393 -7.35 -18.40 -6.13
CA GLU A 393 -7.90 -19.13 -4.98
C GLU A 393 -6.97 -19.07 -3.76
N LYS A 394 -5.66 -19.26 -3.97
CA LYS A 394 -4.66 -19.49 -2.91
C LYS A 394 -3.48 -18.50 -2.91
N ALA A 395 -3.50 -17.49 -3.76
CA ALA A 395 -2.40 -16.54 -3.90
C ALA A 395 -2.32 -15.53 -2.73
N TRP A 396 -2.20 -16.04 -1.52
CA TRP A 396 -2.07 -15.24 -0.31
C TRP A 396 -0.65 -14.70 -0.15
N VAL A 397 -0.53 -13.46 0.27
CA VAL A 397 0.72 -12.82 0.70
C VAL A 397 0.57 -12.27 2.10
N GLN A 398 1.68 -12.22 2.84
CA GLN A 398 1.70 -11.73 4.20
C GLN A 398 1.42 -10.21 4.25
N SER A 399 0.66 -9.77 5.25
CA SER A 399 0.30 -8.38 5.47
C SER A 399 0.50 -7.97 6.93
N TYR A 400 -0.49 -7.42 7.58
CA TYR A 400 -0.39 -6.88 8.93
C TYR A 400 -0.51 -7.98 10.01
N GLY A 401 0.51 -8.12 10.83
CA GLY A 401 0.55 -9.11 11.91
C GLY A 401 0.42 -10.55 11.39
N THR A 402 -0.61 -11.25 11.82
CA THR A 402 -0.95 -12.62 11.37
C THR A 402 -1.92 -12.64 10.18
N ARG A 403 -2.27 -11.47 9.64
CA ARG A 403 -3.20 -11.36 8.50
C ARG A 403 -2.46 -11.56 7.19
N CYS A 404 -3.14 -12.20 6.26
CA CYS A 404 -2.73 -12.27 4.87
C CYS A 404 -3.75 -11.53 4.00
N VAL A 405 -3.31 -11.09 2.84
CA VAL A 405 -4.15 -10.53 1.78
C VAL A 405 -4.00 -11.36 0.51
N LYS A 406 -4.99 -11.32 -0.33
CA LYS A 406 -4.98 -11.95 -1.65
C LYS A 406 -5.27 -10.86 -2.68
N PRO A 407 -4.24 -10.15 -3.15
CA PRO A 407 -4.43 -9.05 -4.08
C PRO A 407 -5.05 -9.53 -5.39
N PRO A 408 -6.04 -8.81 -5.94
CA PRO A 408 -6.50 -9.08 -7.29
C PRO A 408 -5.41 -8.81 -8.32
N ILE A 409 -5.54 -9.38 -9.50
CA ILE A 409 -4.57 -9.24 -10.60
C ILE A 409 -5.19 -8.37 -11.68
N ILE A 410 -4.50 -7.31 -12.08
CA ILE A 410 -4.86 -6.55 -13.28
C ILE A 410 -4.31 -7.30 -14.48
N TRP A 411 -5.21 -8.01 -15.19
CA TRP A 411 -4.87 -8.87 -16.31
C TRP A 411 -4.96 -8.16 -17.67
N GLY A 412 -5.96 -7.32 -17.85
CA GLY A 412 -6.22 -6.64 -19.12
C GLY A 412 -6.56 -5.17 -18.95
N ASP A 413 -7.05 -4.54 -20.00
CA ASP A 413 -7.57 -3.18 -19.93
C ASP A 413 -8.79 -3.13 -19.01
N VAL A 414 -8.78 -2.16 -18.10
CA VAL A 414 -9.81 -2.03 -17.09
C VAL A 414 -10.95 -1.16 -17.60
N SER A 415 -12.18 -1.67 -17.52
CA SER A 415 -13.40 -0.94 -17.84
C SER A 415 -14.54 -1.28 -16.90
N ARG A 416 -15.55 -0.43 -16.89
CA ARG A 416 -16.80 -0.65 -16.16
C ARG A 416 -17.90 -1.07 -17.13
N SER A 417 -18.32 -2.31 -17.09
CA SER A 417 -19.38 -2.85 -17.95
C SER A 417 -20.78 -2.73 -17.35
N LYS A 418 -20.89 -2.51 -16.05
CA LYS A 418 -22.15 -2.41 -15.30
C LYS A 418 -22.03 -1.52 -14.07
N PRO A 419 -23.15 -0.96 -13.56
CA PRO A 419 -23.15 -0.26 -12.28
C PRO A 419 -22.63 -1.14 -11.13
N ILE A 420 -21.84 -0.56 -10.23
CA ILE A 420 -21.17 -1.27 -9.14
C ILE A 420 -21.91 -1.07 -7.81
N THR A 421 -22.11 0.19 -7.42
CA THR A 421 -22.66 0.60 -6.12
C THR A 421 -24.00 1.29 -6.21
N VAL A 422 -24.41 1.68 -7.42
CA VAL A 422 -25.59 2.52 -7.69
C VAL A 422 -26.86 1.92 -7.11
N ALA A 423 -27.09 0.62 -7.28
CA ALA A 423 -28.32 -0.05 -6.83
C ALA A 423 -28.52 0.07 -5.31
N TYR A 424 -27.47 -0.19 -4.52
CA TYR A 424 -27.55 -0.09 -3.05
C TYR A 424 -27.60 1.36 -2.57
N SER A 425 -26.85 2.26 -3.18
CA SER A 425 -26.87 3.70 -2.84
C SER A 425 -28.24 4.32 -3.13
N LYS A 426 -28.81 4.02 -4.30
CA LYS A 426 -30.14 4.46 -4.69
C LYS A 426 -31.23 3.91 -3.76
N TYR A 427 -31.17 2.61 -3.44
CA TYR A 427 -32.08 2.00 -2.48
C TYR A 427 -31.99 2.71 -1.12
N ALA A 428 -30.81 2.91 -0.59
CA ALA A 428 -30.62 3.61 0.67
C ALA A 428 -31.18 5.04 0.65
N GLN A 429 -31.01 5.79 -0.46
CA GLN A 429 -31.57 7.14 -0.61
C GLN A 429 -33.11 7.13 -0.62
N THR A 430 -33.78 6.04 -1.03
CA THR A 430 -35.25 5.97 -0.96
C THR A 430 -35.79 5.83 0.47
N LEU A 431 -34.95 5.56 1.45
CA LEU A 431 -35.31 5.35 2.86
C LEU A 431 -35.24 6.64 3.70
N THR A 432 -34.71 7.73 3.13
CA THR A 432 -34.46 8.98 3.87
C THR A 432 -34.54 10.19 2.97
N ASP A 433 -34.97 11.33 3.54
CA ASP A 433 -34.91 12.64 2.88
C ASP A 433 -33.56 13.34 3.07
N LYS A 434 -32.68 12.82 3.95
CA LYS A 434 -31.33 13.35 4.15
C LYS A 434 -30.39 12.90 3.04
N PRO A 435 -29.31 13.65 2.76
CA PRO A 435 -28.32 13.23 1.78
C PRO A 435 -27.71 11.86 2.13
N MET A 436 -27.75 10.95 1.17
CA MET A 436 -27.04 9.67 1.23
C MET A 436 -25.68 9.84 0.58
N LYS A 437 -24.60 9.43 1.25
CA LYS A 437 -23.25 9.48 0.72
C LYS A 437 -22.92 8.19 -0.03
N GLY A 438 -22.68 8.28 -1.34
CA GLY A 438 -22.15 7.20 -2.16
C GLY A 438 -20.70 6.92 -1.79
N MET A 439 -20.32 5.62 -1.77
CA MET A 439 -19.03 5.18 -1.24
C MET A 439 -18.26 4.43 -2.30
N LEU A 440 -17.09 4.94 -2.68
CA LEU A 440 -16.22 4.38 -3.72
C LEU A 440 -14.77 4.26 -3.22
N THR A 441 -14.02 3.37 -3.84
CA THR A 441 -12.56 3.32 -3.70
C THR A 441 -11.93 4.03 -4.88
N GLY A 442 -10.92 4.85 -4.62
CA GLY A 442 -10.22 5.61 -5.64
C GLY A 442 -9.25 4.78 -6.47
N PRO A 443 -8.90 5.26 -7.68
CA PRO A 443 -8.13 4.50 -8.65
C PRO A 443 -6.71 4.19 -8.19
N VAL A 444 -6.10 5.08 -7.43
CA VAL A 444 -4.72 4.88 -6.90
C VAL A 444 -4.70 3.77 -5.86
N THR A 445 -5.71 3.71 -5.00
CA THR A 445 -5.85 2.65 -4.00
C THR A 445 -6.13 1.30 -4.66
N ILE A 446 -7.03 1.24 -5.65
CA ILE A 446 -7.34 0.01 -6.37
C ILE A 446 -6.09 -0.54 -7.05
N LEU A 447 -5.32 0.31 -7.75
CA LEU A 447 -4.05 -0.10 -8.36
C LEU A 447 -3.07 -0.64 -7.32
N ASN A 448 -2.85 0.12 -6.26
CA ASN A 448 -1.77 -0.13 -5.32
C ASN A 448 -1.97 -1.36 -4.45
N TRP A 449 -3.20 -1.82 -4.29
CA TRP A 449 -3.54 -3.07 -3.57
C TRP A 449 -3.86 -4.23 -4.51
N SER A 450 -3.53 -4.08 -5.80
CA SER A 450 -3.57 -5.13 -6.81
C SER A 450 -2.15 -5.53 -7.24
N PHE A 451 -2.01 -6.68 -7.89
CA PHE A 451 -0.83 -6.99 -8.70
C PHE A 451 -0.98 -6.28 -10.05
N PRO A 452 -0.19 -5.22 -10.32
CA PRO A 452 -0.32 -4.46 -11.56
C PRO A 452 0.26 -5.26 -12.74
N ARG A 453 -0.27 -4.98 -13.92
CA ARG A 453 0.31 -5.46 -15.19
C ARG A 453 1.63 -4.74 -15.49
N GLU A 454 2.49 -5.35 -16.29
CA GLU A 454 3.84 -4.82 -16.59
C GLU A 454 3.99 -4.26 -18.01
N ASP A 455 3.00 -4.45 -18.87
CA ASP A 455 3.02 -3.94 -20.24
C ASP A 455 2.57 -2.48 -20.36
N LEU A 456 1.94 -1.95 -19.32
CA LEU A 456 1.57 -0.55 -19.18
C LEU A 456 2.30 0.08 -17.98
N SER A 457 2.53 1.38 -18.05
CA SER A 457 2.99 2.14 -16.90
C SER A 457 1.92 2.17 -15.79
N LEU A 458 2.34 2.40 -14.54
CA LEU A 458 1.41 2.56 -13.42
C LEU A 458 0.45 3.75 -13.67
N ARG A 459 0.94 4.81 -14.33
CA ARG A 459 0.13 5.96 -14.74
C ARG A 459 -1.00 5.53 -15.68
N GLU A 460 -0.70 4.79 -16.74
CA GLU A 460 -1.69 4.35 -17.72
C GLU A 460 -2.71 3.40 -17.10
N SER A 461 -2.26 2.43 -16.30
CA SER A 461 -3.16 1.53 -15.56
C SER A 461 -4.08 2.30 -14.61
N THR A 462 -3.57 3.35 -13.94
CA THR A 462 -4.38 4.18 -13.05
C THR A 462 -5.39 5.04 -13.80
N LEU A 463 -5.05 5.54 -14.97
CA LEU A 463 -5.98 6.31 -15.81
C LEU A 463 -7.15 5.46 -16.31
N GLN A 464 -6.91 4.18 -16.64
CA GLN A 464 -7.99 3.24 -16.98
C GLN A 464 -8.94 3.07 -15.79
N LEU A 465 -8.41 2.84 -14.59
CA LEU A 465 -9.18 2.76 -13.36
C LEU A 465 -9.95 4.06 -13.07
N ALA A 466 -9.30 5.20 -13.26
CA ALA A 466 -9.92 6.51 -13.03
C ALA A 466 -11.14 6.74 -13.94
N LEU A 467 -11.05 6.38 -15.21
CA LEU A 467 -12.17 6.46 -16.15
C LEU A 467 -13.30 5.51 -15.76
N ALA A 468 -12.98 4.26 -15.38
CA ALA A 468 -14.00 3.31 -14.94
C ALA A 468 -14.73 3.78 -13.66
N ILE A 469 -14.02 4.35 -12.70
CA ILE A 469 -14.63 4.91 -11.48
C ILE A 469 -15.35 6.24 -11.77
N GLN A 470 -14.88 7.06 -12.73
CA GLN A 470 -15.61 8.25 -13.18
C GLN A 470 -17.00 7.89 -13.71
N GLU A 471 -17.13 6.81 -14.49
CA GLU A 471 -18.43 6.33 -14.97
C GLU A 471 -19.36 5.96 -13.80
N GLU A 472 -18.83 5.34 -12.74
CA GLU A 472 -19.62 5.03 -11.54
C GLU A 472 -20.04 6.30 -10.79
N VAL A 473 -19.15 7.29 -10.66
CA VAL A 473 -19.45 8.59 -10.03
C VAL A 473 -20.59 9.31 -10.77
N LEU A 474 -20.50 9.37 -12.10
CA LEU A 474 -21.53 10.03 -12.92
C LEU A 474 -22.87 9.31 -12.88
N ASP A 475 -22.85 7.97 -12.76
CA ASP A 475 -24.06 7.16 -12.64
C ASP A 475 -24.73 7.33 -11.27
N LEU A 476 -23.93 7.42 -10.19
CA LEU A 476 -24.42 7.77 -8.85
C LEU A 476 -25.10 9.16 -8.86
N GLU A 477 -24.44 10.16 -9.44
CA GLU A 477 -24.99 11.52 -9.58
C GLU A 477 -26.31 11.50 -10.38
N ALA A 478 -26.35 10.81 -11.52
CA ALA A 478 -27.56 10.68 -12.35
C ALA A 478 -28.71 9.96 -11.61
N ASN A 479 -28.43 9.16 -10.61
CA ASN A 479 -29.40 8.49 -9.75
C ASN A 479 -29.73 9.27 -8.45
N GLY A 480 -29.33 10.55 -8.36
CA GLY A 480 -29.73 11.45 -7.28
C GLY A 480 -28.85 11.39 -6.02
N ILE A 481 -27.65 10.83 -6.11
CA ILE A 481 -26.67 10.85 -5.01
C ILE A 481 -25.88 12.16 -5.10
N GLU A 482 -26.10 13.05 -4.14
CA GLU A 482 -25.54 14.40 -4.14
C GLU A 482 -24.20 14.53 -3.41
N ILE A 483 -23.82 13.52 -2.62
CA ILE A 483 -22.53 13.45 -1.93
C ILE A 483 -21.87 12.11 -2.29
N ILE A 484 -20.65 12.15 -2.81
CA ILE A 484 -19.92 10.95 -3.23
C ILE A 484 -18.53 10.97 -2.60
N GLN A 485 -18.20 9.95 -1.83
CA GLN A 485 -16.89 9.76 -1.23
C GLN A 485 -16.06 8.77 -2.05
N ILE A 486 -14.84 9.17 -2.36
CA ILE A 486 -13.87 8.39 -3.14
C ILE A 486 -12.61 8.24 -2.30
N ASP A 487 -12.40 7.06 -1.71
CA ASP A 487 -11.36 6.84 -0.72
C ASP A 487 -10.01 6.52 -1.34
N GLU A 488 -8.98 7.30 -1.00
CA GLU A 488 -7.60 7.08 -1.43
C GLU A 488 -6.68 6.66 -0.27
N ALA A 489 -7.05 5.56 0.38
CA ALA A 489 -6.35 5.02 1.54
C ALA A 489 -4.86 4.69 1.26
N ALA A 490 -4.52 4.30 0.04
CA ALA A 490 -3.15 3.90 -0.33
C ALA A 490 -2.32 5.03 -0.95
N LEU A 491 -2.84 6.25 -1.10
CA LEU A 491 -2.12 7.33 -1.76
C LEU A 491 -0.73 7.55 -1.14
N ARG A 492 -0.68 7.80 0.16
CA ARG A 492 0.59 8.01 0.87
C ARG A 492 1.43 6.75 1.00
N GLU A 493 0.79 5.60 1.15
CA GLU A 493 1.48 4.32 1.35
C GLU A 493 2.39 3.93 0.20
N LYS A 494 2.13 4.41 -1.00
CA LYS A 494 2.83 4.06 -2.23
C LYS A 494 3.73 5.16 -2.76
N LEU A 495 3.98 6.19 -1.97
CA LEU A 495 5.05 7.14 -2.27
C LEU A 495 6.36 6.36 -2.51
N PRO A 496 7.16 6.76 -3.50
CA PRO A 496 8.52 6.25 -3.66
C PRO A 496 9.30 6.35 -2.33
N LEU A 497 10.21 5.43 -2.11
CA LEU A 497 10.99 5.39 -0.87
C LEU A 497 11.88 6.64 -0.70
N ARG A 498 12.18 7.33 -1.80
CA ARG A 498 12.94 8.57 -1.80
C ARG A 498 12.06 9.78 -2.06
N GLN A 499 12.17 10.78 -1.23
CA GLN A 499 11.40 12.01 -1.32
C GLN A 499 11.66 12.77 -2.64
N THR A 500 12.89 12.73 -3.15
CA THR A 500 13.24 13.33 -4.44
C THR A 500 12.46 12.75 -5.62
N ASP A 501 11.97 11.54 -5.49
CA ASP A 501 11.25 10.82 -6.55
C ASP A 501 9.71 10.96 -6.41
N TRP A 502 9.19 11.55 -5.32
CA TRP A 502 7.75 11.61 -5.03
C TRP A 502 6.93 12.31 -6.12
N HIS A 503 7.39 13.48 -6.56
CA HIS A 503 6.66 14.26 -7.57
C HIS A 503 6.82 13.66 -8.97
N SER A 504 8.05 13.45 -9.43
CA SER A 504 8.31 12.99 -10.80
C SER A 504 7.79 11.58 -11.07
N GLU A 505 7.86 10.69 -10.07
CA GLU A 505 7.61 9.27 -10.26
C GLU A 505 6.22 8.82 -9.81
N TYR A 506 5.51 9.65 -9.02
CA TYR A 506 4.25 9.22 -8.43
C TYR A 506 3.18 10.32 -8.38
N LEU A 507 3.38 11.39 -7.61
CA LEU A 507 2.35 12.40 -7.38
C LEU A 507 1.92 13.13 -8.67
N ALA A 508 2.84 13.29 -9.63
CA ALA A 508 2.57 13.89 -10.93
C ALA A 508 1.49 13.15 -11.76
N TRP A 509 1.23 11.89 -11.46
CA TRP A 509 0.14 11.15 -12.11
C TRP A 509 -0.96 10.70 -11.12
N ALA A 510 -0.63 10.43 -9.87
CA ALA A 510 -1.60 9.97 -8.87
C ALA A 510 -2.65 11.03 -8.55
N ILE A 511 -2.24 12.28 -8.34
CA ILE A 511 -3.17 13.40 -8.07
C ILE A 511 -4.07 13.69 -9.28
N PRO A 512 -3.56 13.85 -10.52
CA PRO A 512 -4.42 13.98 -11.69
C PRO A 512 -5.38 12.81 -11.90
N ALA A 513 -4.96 11.57 -11.64
CA ALA A 513 -5.83 10.41 -11.77
C ALA A 513 -7.04 10.48 -10.81
N PHE A 514 -6.85 10.93 -9.58
CA PHE A 514 -7.96 11.18 -8.65
C PHE A 514 -8.86 12.31 -9.17
N ARG A 515 -8.30 13.42 -9.64
CA ARG A 515 -9.06 14.54 -10.20
C ARG A 515 -9.92 14.12 -11.40
N LEU A 516 -9.38 13.24 -12.27
CA LEU A 516 -10.12 12.71 -13.40
C LEU A 516 -11.44 12.05 -12.97
N VAL A 517 -11.45 11.32 -11.86
CA VAL A 517 -12.63 10.60 -11.37
C VAL A 517 -13.84 11.52 -11.14
N HIS A 518 -13.61 12.75 -10.69
CA HIS A 518 -14.69 13.65 -10.29
C HIS A 518 -14.76 14.95 -11.10
N SER A 519 -13.93 15.11 -12.13
CA SER A 519 -13.85 16.37 -12.88
C SER A 519 -15.13 16.75 -13.63
N LYS A 520 -15.98 15.76 -13.96
CA LYS A 520 -17.19 15.96 -14.79
C LYS A 520 -18.49 16.07 -13.99
N VAL A 521 -18.46 15.94 -12.66
CA VAL A 521 -19.68 16.07 -11.85
C VAL A 521 -20.19 17.50 -11.82
N GLN A 522 -21.50 17.66 -11.60
CA GLN A 522 -22.13 18.97 -11.47
C GLN A 522 -21.57 19.72 -10.25
N PRO A 523 -21.56 21.07 -10.28
CA PRO A 523 -21.09 21.86 -9.13
C PRO A 523 -21.86 21.60 -7.83
N THR A 524 -23.11 21.15 -7.93
CA THR A 524 -23.98 20.81 -6.80
C THR A 524 -23.63 19.50 -6.13
N THR A 525 -22.91 18.60 -6.79
CA THR A 525 -22.47 17.32 -6.24
C THR A 525 -21.21 17.53 -5.41
N GLN A 526 -21.27 17.15 -4.14
CA GLN A 526 -20.14 17.30 -3.22
C GLN A 526 -19.26 16.05 -3.22
N ILE A 527 -17.95 16.23 -3.44
CA ILE A 527 -16.97 15.14 -3.47
C ILE A 527 -16.20 15.10 -2.16
N HIS A 528 -16.33 13.96 -1.48
CA HIS A 528 -15.54 13.65 -0.30
C HIS A 528 -14.39 12.70 -0.67
N THR A 529 -13.34 12.70 0.14
CA THR A 529 -12.31 11.67 0.15
C THR A 529 -11.94 11.33 1.59
N HIS A 530 -11.43 10.12 1.80
CA HIS A 530 -10.94 9.69 3.10
C HIS A 530 -9.53 9.12 2.98
N MET A 531 -8.68 9.48 3.93
CA MET A 531 -7.35 8.94 4.06
C MET A 531 -7.19 8.26 5.41
N CYS A 532 -6.87 6.98 5.38
CA CYS A 532 -6.47 6.24 6.58
C CYS A 532 -5.04 6.64 6.97
N TYR A 533 -4.76 6.63 8.27
CA TYR A 533 -3.49 7.01 8.88
C TYR A 533 -3.19 8.53 8.82
N SER A 534 -2.63 9.07 9.90
CA SER A 534 -2.57 10.52 10.16
C SER A 534 -1.24 11.21 9.78
N GLU A 535 -0.35 10.52 9.07
CA GLU A 535 0.99 11.04 8.79
C GLU A 535 1.13 11.56 7.35
N PHE A 536 0.33 12.58 6.92
CA PHE A 536 0.50 13.19 5.58
C PHE A 536 0.91 14.65 5.58
N ALA A 537 1.45 15.14 6.69
CA ALA A 537 1.94 16.52 6.75
C ALA A 537 3.00 16.82 5.66
N ASP A 538 3.73 15.80 5.24
CA ASP A 538 4.77 15.85 4.21
C ASP A 538 4.24 16.00 2.77
N ILE A 539 2.98 15.62 2.50
CA ILE A 539 2.33 15.78 1.18
C ILE A 539 1.03 16.58 1.24
N ILE A 540 0.83 17.35 2.31
CA ILE A 540 -0.45 18.05 2.54
C ILE A 540 -0.81 19.02 1.42
N GLN A 541 0.16 19.67 0.78
CA GLN A 541 -0.06 20.54 -0.37
C GLN A 541 -0.53 19.77 -1.61
N ASP A 542 -0.07 18.54 -1.78
CA ASP A 542 -0.50 17.68 -2.90
C ASP A 542 -1.90 17.13 -2.64
N ILE A 543 -2.23 16.87 -1.38
CA ILE A 543 -3.58 16.48 -0.97
C ILE A 543 -4.58 17.60 -1.27
N ASP A 544 -4.26 18.86 -1.02
CA ASP A 544 -5.12 20.00 -1.36
C ASP A 544 -5.34 20.10 -2.89
N LYS A 545 -4.33 19.73 -3.70
CA LYS A 545 -4.43 19.67 -5.17
C LYS A 545 -5.33 18.54 -5.69
N MET A 546 -5.77 17.60 -4.86
CA MET A 546 -6.76 16.59 -5.26
C MET A 546 -8.10 17.22 -5.63
N ASP A 547 -8.35 18.46 -5.22
CA ASP A 547 -9.54 19.25 -5.52
C ASP A 547 -10.86 18.57 -5.08
N ALA A 548 -10.82 17.80 -4.00
CA ALA A 548 -12.00 17.33 -3.29
C ALA A 548 -12.67 18.49 -2.53
N ASP A 549 -13.97 18.38 -2.26
CA ASP A 549 -14.69 19.41 -1.50
C ASP A 549 -14.53 19.19 0.01
N VAL A 550 -14.44 17.93 0.45
CA VAL A 550 -14.23 17.52 1.86
C VAL A 550 -13.22 16.39 1.95
N ILE A 551 -12.29 16.47 2.89
CA ILE A 551 -11.38 15.39 3.23
C ILE A 551 -11.51 14.98 4.68
N SER A 552 -11.70 13.70 4.94
CA SER A 552 -11.65 13.13 6.30
C SER A 552 -10.37 12.30 6.51
N PHE A 553 -9.89 12.25 7.74
CA PHE A 553 -8.67 11.52 8.10
C PHE A 553 -8.66 11.13 9.58
N GLU A 554 -7.88 10.10 9.90
CA GLU A 554 -7.64 9.68 11.27
C GLU A 554 -6.82 10.75 12.00
N ALA A 555 -7.31 11.29 13.10
CA ALA A 555 -6.67 12.36 13.87
C ALA A 555 -6.59 12.10 15.37
N SER A 556 -7.39 11.18 15.90
CA SER A 556 -7.53 10.99 17.35
C SER A 556 -6.25 10.46 18.01
N ARG A 557 -5.44 9.68 17.30
CA ARG A 557 -4.20 9.07 17.81
C ARG A 557 -2.99 10.00 17.77
N SER A 558 -2.99 11.01 16.91
CA SER A 558 -1.89 11.95 16.72
C SER A 558 -2.05 13.26 17.49
N ASN A 559 -2.96 13.33 18.48
CA ASN A 559 -3.30 14.54 19.18
C ASN A 559 -3.61 15.74 18.26
N LEU A 560 -4.17 15.48 17.09
CA LEU A 560 -4.52 16.49 16.10
C LEU A 560 -3.30 17.26 15.51
N ASP A 561 -2.10 16.66 15.50
CA ASP A 561 -0.87 17.32 14.98
C ASP A 561 -1.01 17.72 13.51
N ILE A 562 -1.77 16.97 12.72
CA ILE A 562 -2.05 17.27 11.31
C ILE A 562 -2.71 18.65 11.13
N LEU A 563 -3.49 19.13 12.11
CA LEU A 563 -4.20 20.40 12.01
C LEU A 563 -3.24 21.60 11.98
N ASP A 564 -2.06 21.49 12.56
CA ASP A 564 -1.05 22.56 12.52
C ASP A 564 -0.46 22.66 11.09
N ALA A 565 -0.26 21.53 10.43
CA ALA A 565 0.17 21.49 9.02
C ALA A 565 -0.90 22.08 8.09
N LEU A 566 -2.19 21.75 8.29
CA LEU A 566 -3.31 22.33 7.53
C LEU A 566 -3.38 23.85 7.68
N LYS A 567 -3.24 24.35 8.90
CA LYS A 567 -3.25 25.79 9.19
C LYS A 567 -2.06 26.51 8.55
N ALA A 568 -0.89 25.88 8.54
CA ALA A 568 0.34 26.49 8.02
C ALA A 568 0.29 26.77 6.50
N ILE A 569 -0.49 25.99 5.73
CA ILE A 569 -0.59 26.14 4.27
C ILE A 569 -1.89 26.82 3.81
N ASP A 570 -2.74 27.29 4.72
CA ASP A 570 -4.08 27.84 4.40
C ASP A 570 -4.91 26.84 3.57
N PHE A 571 -5.03 25.61 4.06
CA PHE A 571 -5.73 24.51 3.39
C PHE A 571 -7.16 24.89 3.01
N GLN A 572 -7.51 24.72 1.74
CA GLN A 572 -8.77 25.25 1.20
C GLN A 572 -9.96 24.29 1.35
N THR A 573 -9.69 23.00 1.25
CA THR A 573 -10.71 21.94 1.35
C THR A 573 -11.32 21.89 2.76
N GLN A 574 -12.63 21.58 2.87
CA GLN A 574 -13.25 21.28 4.17
C GLN A 574 -12.68 19.99 4.75
N VAL A 575 -12.63 19.87 6.07
CA VAL A 575 -11.97 18.76 6.73
C VAL A 575 -12.84 18.07 7.78
N GLY A 576 -12.75 16.73 7.83
CA GLY A 576 -13.36 15.87 8.84
C GLY A 576 -12.28 15.14 9.65
N PRO A 577 -11.59 15.81 10.59
CA PRO A 577 -10.67 15.12 11.48
C PRO A 577 -11.45 14.18 12.38
N GLY A 578 -11.03 12.91 12.48
CA GLY A 578 -11.71 11.95 13.33
C GLY A 578 -11.76 12.39 14.78
N VAL A 579 -12.93 12.34 15.40
CA VAL A 579 -13.14 12.81 16.77
C VAL A 579 -12.99 11.71 17.82
N TYR A 580 -12.90 10.45 17.41
CA TYR A 580 -12.58 9.31 18.29
C TYR A 580 -11.94 8.15 17.54
N ASP A 581 -11.11 7.38 18.26
CA ASP A 581 -10.41 6.19 17.74
C ASP A 581 -11.36 4.99 17.62
N ILE A 582 -11.61 4.55 16.39
CA ILE A 582 -12.45 3.39 16.11
C ILE A 582 -11.74 2.05 16.42
N HIS A 583 -10.44 2.04 16.62
CA HIS A 583 -9.68 0.82 16.92
C HIS A 583 -9.76 0.43 18.40
N SER A 584 -10.16 1.36 19.26
CA SER A 584 -10.47 1.10 20.67
C SER A 584 -11.92 0.62 20.80
N PRO A 585 -12.20 -0.44 21.57
CA PRO A 585 -13.58 -0.86 21.89
C PRO A 585 -14.27 0.06 22.89
N ARG A 586 -13.56 1.02 23.46
CA ARG A 586 -14.09 1.99 24.41
C ARG A 586 -15.06 2.96 23.73
N VAL A 587 -16.21 3.15 24.33
CA VAL A 587 -17.17 4.20 23.92
C VAL A 587 -16.70 5.55 24.49
N PRO A 588 -16.39 6.54 23.65
CA PRO A 588 -16.02 7.87 24.12
C PRO A 588 -17.23 8.57 24.76
N SER A 589 -17.02 9.38 25.80
CA SER A 589 -18.10 10.19 26.36
C SER A 589 -18.42 11.39 25.47
N VAL A 590 -19.58 11.99 25.68
CA VAL A 590 -19.99 13.23 24.99
C VAL A 590 -18.96 14.34 25.26
N GLU A 591 -18.53 14.50 26.51
CA GLU A 591 -17.59 15.53 26.95
C GLU A 591 -16.18 15.34 26.33
N GLU A 592 -15.74 14.08 26.14
CA GLU A 592 -14.48 13.80 25.46
C GLU A 592 -14.54 14.24 23.99
N ILE A 593 -15.64 13.95 23.32
CA ILE A 593 -15.85 14.35 21.92
C ILE A 593 -15.99 15.87 21.80
N GLU A 594 -16.76 16.52 22.69
CA GLU A 594 -16.86 17.99 22.75
C GLU A 594 -15.46 18.62 22.89
N THR A 595 -14.65 18.13 23.83
CA THR A 595 -13.27 18.61 24.03
C THR A 595 -12.44 18.46 22.75
N THR A 596 -12.60 17.36 22.03
CA THR A 596 -11.89 17.14 20.75
C THR A 596 -12.36 18.13 19.69
N ILE A 597 -13.68 18.36 19.54
CA ILE A 597 -14.23 19.35 18.62
C ILE A 597 -13.72 20.75 18.97
N ASP A 598 -13.74 21.14 20.24
CA ASP A 598 -13.23 22.45 20.69
C ASP A 598 -11.73 22.63 20.36
N ASN A 599 -10.92 21.58 20.50
CA ASN A 599 -9.51 21.61 20.12
C ASN A 599 -9.32 21.79 18.61
N ILE A 600 -10.17 21.16 17.80
CA ILE A 600 -10.19 21.33 16.33
C ILE A 600 -10.55 22.79 15.99
N LEU A 601 -11.59 23.34 16.61
CA LEU A 601 -12.09 24.72 16.36
C LEU A 601 -11.11 25.82 16.83
N ARG A 602 -10.18 25.54 17.74
CA ARG A 602 -9.08 26.45 18.06
C ARG A 602 -8.07 26.61 16.91
N LYS A 603 -8.03 25.65 16.00
CA LYS A 603 -7.07 25.59 14.89
C LYS A 603 -7.70 25.89 13.53
N LEU A 604 -8.96 25.53 13.32
CA LEU A 604 -9.67 25.64 12.07
C LEU A 604 -11.00 26.41 12.20
N PRO A 605 -11.41 27.15 11.16
CA PRO A 605 -12.72 27.83 11.12
C PRO A 605 -13.85 26.80 11.15
N ILE A 606 -14.93 27.12 11.87
CA ILE A 606 -16.04 26.20 12.12
C ILE A 606 -16.77 25.77 10.83
N GLU A 607 -16.84 26.64 9.84
CA GLU A 607 -17.46 26.40 8.54
C GLU A 607 -16.69 25.41 7.66
N LYS A 608 -15.42 25.11 8.03
CA LYS A 608 -14.58 24.11 7.34
C LYS A 608 -14.61 22.74 8.00
N VAL A 609 -15.26 22.57 9.17
CA VAL A 609 -15.12 21.35 9.98
C VAL A 609 -16.35 20.45 9.90
N TRP A 610 -16.10 19.18 9.56
CA TRP A 610 -17.04 18.07 9.67
C TRP A 610 -16.76 17.24 10.91
N VAL A 611 -17.78 16.56 11.44
CA VAL A 611 -17.68 15.69 12.62
C VAL A 611 -17.94 14.25 12.22
N ASN A 612 -16.91 13.43 12.32
CA ASN A 612 -16.93 12.00 11.94
C ASN A 612 -15.99 11.17 12.81
N PRO A 613 -16.15 9.83 12.89
CA PRO A 613 -15.15 8.95 13.49
C PRO A 613 -13.85 8.93 12.68
N ASP A 614 -12.77 8.38 13.25
CA ASP A 614 -11.47 8.29 12.59
C ASP A 614 -11.52 7.52 11.26
N CYS A 615 -12.23 6.39 11.22
CA CYS A 615 -12.30 5.52 10.05
C CYS A 615 -13.61 4.73 10.01
N GLY A 616 -13.75 3.82 9.04
CA GLY A 616 -14.90 2.92 8.89
C GLY A 616 -15.10 1.97 10.08
N LEU A 617 -16.32 1.63 10.39
CA LEU A 617 -16.74 0.92 11.61
C LEU A 617 -16.85 -0.61 11.47
N LYS A 618 -16.46 -1.16 10.32
CA LYS A 618 -16.69 -2.57 9.98
C LYS A 618 -16.07 -3.60 10.96
N THR A 619 -15.03 -3.21 11.67
CA THR A 619 -14.32 -4.07 12.64
C THR A 619 -14.86 -3.96 14.06
N ARG A 620 -15.82 -3.07 14.30
CA ARG A 620 -16.44 -2.82 15.59
C ARG A 620 -17.65 -3.73 15.83
N GLY A 621 -18.06 -3.85 17.10
CA GLY A 621 -19.32 -4.44 17.46
C GLY A 621 -20.48 -3.44 17.32
N VAL A 622 -21.70 -3.96 17.18
CA VAL A 622 -22.89 -3.10 17.01
C VAL A 622 -23.16 -2.23 18.24
N PRO A 623 -23.08 -2.74 19.50
CA PRO A 623 -23.40 -1.93 20.68
C PRO A 623 -22.49 -0.71 20.85
N GLU A 624 -21.17 -0.92 20.79
CA GLU A 624 -20.22 0.18 20.94
C GLU A 624 -20.28 1.17 19.77
N THR A 625 -20.56 0.71 18.56
CA THR A 625 -20.77 1.57 17.39
C THR A 625 -21.95 2.51 17.61
N LYS A 626 -23.11 1.94 18.04
CA LYS A 626 -24.31 2.73 18.29
C LYS A 626 -24.07 3.78 19.39
N ALA A 627 -23.55 3.38 20.52
CA ALA A 627 -23.30 4.30 21.64
C ALA A 627 -22.27 5.39 21.27
N SER A 628 -21.23 5.06 20.52
CA SER A 628 -20.21 6.04 20.09
C SER A 628 -20.79 7.08 19.12
N LEU A 629 -21.62 6.66 18.16
CA LEU A 629 -22.25 7.57 17.21
C LEU A 629 -23.34 8.44 17.85
N GLU A 630 -24.11 7.91 18.80
CA GLU A 630 -25.05 8.69 19.60
C GLU A 630 -24.33 9.82 20.35
N ASN A 631 -23.22 9.49 21.01
CA ASN A 631 -22.40 10.48 21.71
C ASN A 631 -21.75 11.50 20.77
N LEU A 632 -21.32 11.08 19.58
CA LEU A 632 -20.79 11.98 18.55
C LEU A 632 -21.83 13.01 18.12
N VAL A 633 -23.04 12.58 17.80
CA VAL A 633 -24.12 13.49 17.38
C VAL A 633 -24.55 14.42 18.50
N LEU A 634 -24.63 13.92 19.75
CA LEU A 634 -24.96 14.74 20.91
C LEU A 634 -23.89 15.81 21.17
N ALA A 635 -22.60 15.46 21.07
CA ALA A 635 -21.51 16.40 21.22
C ALA A 635 -21.55 17.50 20.14
N ALA A 636 -21.71 17.12 18.87
CA ALA A 636 -21.84 18.08 17.77
C ALA A 636 -23.01 19.04 17.98
N LYS A 637 -24.18 18.54 18.40
CA LYS A 637 -25.37 19.36 18.70
C LYS A 637 -25.14 20.33 19.86
N LYS A 638 -24.43 19.92 20.92
CA LYS A 638 -24.10 20.81 22.04
C LYS A 638 -23.16 21.94 21.62
N VAL A 639 -22.11 21.62 20.86
CA VAL A 639 -21.18 22.64 20.35
C VAL A 639 -21.90 23.62 19.42
N ARG A 640 -22.79 23.15 18.53
CA ARG A 640 -23.63 24.00 17.68
C ARG A 640 -24.53 24.95 18.48
N GLY A 641 -25.09 24.48 19.62
CA GLY A 641 -25.96 25.28 20.48
C GLY A 641 -25.25 26.32 21.33
N GLY A 642 -23.92 26.22 21.46
CA GLY A 642 -23.07 27.17 22.17
C GLY A 642 -22.40 28.23 21.30
N VAL A 643 -22.56 28.12 19.97
CA VAL A 643 -22.11 29.06 18.93
C VAL A 643 -23.31 29.86 18.44
#